data_d59dd8367bdfec92c31b621f57092f9d
#
_entry.id   d59dd8367bdfec92c31b621f57092f9d
#
_cell.length_a   1.000
_cell.length_b   1.000
_cell.length_c   1.000
_cell.angle_alpha   90.00
_cell.angle_beta   90.00
_cell.angle_gamma   90.00
#
_symmetry.space_group_name_H-M   'P 1'
#
loop_
_entity.id
_entity.type
_entity.pdbx_description
1 polymer ?
#
loop_
_entity_poly.entity_id
_entity_poly.type
_entity_poly.pdbx_seq_one_letter_code
_entity_poly.pdbx_strand_id
1 'polypeptide(L)'
;MLKNKAIIKIIIAGFCFCKSYGQINSYLQLDGSSGYVIVQDHDDLDINTGEDFTITCWVRSGDVSNYHRFIHKRMPNAGTGYELMNNLTGHFANNLENVQNVHVGSPNWSETILLDGNWHHTGMVVNTVDNTNKLYIDGIIQNNCTATHSAIGTTSFANAIDLYFGFDTNLNNYFPGDIDEIRFWSTALTPEELEYDMADTVSGMEPDLLASWDFENVTDQIAPDISGNGHNGSLVGGAFIVNPDSSSTYVATTISQTTLPTGRGSQNARVMFVNVVMSSTRSILTEFDLTLGGTNPNNVENVDVFFTGNNSRLDTTYLFGSAAPATGVFSISGSQPLDHGNNHFWITYDISPNAVEGESIDATCETVTIGGNIEVPTQTSVEGERVILMGHKILYSAGDYNSAAYRIPAICTAIDGSLIVAADARIDNNTDLPGNIDITVRRSTDNGDTWLDPVIIADFGNYGASDPALVVNRNSGDIICLYASHVGLFQSTPANRIRVQLSRSSDHGLTWDTPVEITDQVYATGWYAAWVASGSAHQLANGRIVAAIGVRYSASSAIANHMIYSDDGGVNWNYISDVASYNGNEAKIVELNNGDLMMNIRSQNYRKIVVSDTDGEMWGTPYYETELIDPFCNADFIRYTSTLNGFNRNRILFSNPKHSSSRVNLHVFVSVDEADTWPYSKQIYSGNAAYSSLTILEDGSIGIFYENGEYESYQLSFARFSLNWLSNGDDQYLDPDIIVGDINFDGKANISDLLGIIELMLDNEYLYLADLNNDGIVNLSDAILIVDIILGTDT
;
A
#
# COMPACT_ATOMS: atom_id res chain seq x y z
N MET A 1 -13.41 -69.02 4.76
CA MET A 1 -13.51 -69.19 3.28
C MET A 1 -12.87 -67.95 2.65
N LEU A 2 -11.72 -68.14 2.09
CA LEU A 2 -10.97 -67.05 1.45
C LEU A 2 -11.70 -66.60 0.18
N LYS A 3 -12.04 -65.32 0.06
CA LYS A 3 -12.44 -64.68 -1.18
C LYS A 3 -11.22 -63.87 -1.70
N ASN A 4 -10.70 -64.32 -2.85
CA ASN A 4 -9.63 -63.69 -3.60
C ASN A 4 -10.08 -62.27 -4.03
N LYS A 5 -9.40 -61.25 -3.56
CA LYS A 5 -9.38 -59.93 -4.22
C LYS A 5 -8.28 -59.94 -5.29
N ALA A 6 -8.65 -59.84 -6.54
CA ALA A 6 -7.71 -59.71 -7.66
C ALA A 6 -7.12 -58.30 -7.65
N ILE A 7 -5.85 -58.17 -7.32
CA ILE A 7 -5.09 -56.93 -7.42
C ILE A 7 -4.63 -56.76 -8.84
N ILE A 8 -5.17 -55.81 -9.57
CA ILE A 8 -4.60 -55.35 -10.85
C ILE A 8 -3.48 -54.36 -10.51
N LYS A 9 -2.25 -54.82 -10.63
CA LYS A 9 -1.08 -53.94 -10.59
C LYS A 9 -0.91 -53.29 -11.98
N ILE A 10 -1.21 -52.00 -12.08
CA ILE A 10 -0.77 -51.19 -13.19
C ILE A 10 0.56 -50.54 -12.78
N ILE A 11 1.62 -50.91 -13.49
CA ILE A 11 2.93 -50.27 -13.39
C ILE A 11 2.84 -48.93 -14.13
N ILE A 12 2.87 -47.80 -13.39
CA ILE A 12 2.99 -46.47 -13.98
C ILE A 12 4.45 -46.05 -13.86
N ALA A 13 5.15 -46.08 -15.02
CA ALA A 13 6.46 -45.43 -15.19
C ALA A 13 6.32 -43.91 -15.13
N GLY A 14 7.29 -43.25 -14.47
CA GLY A 14 7.28 -41.87 -14.12
C GLY A 14 6.93 -40.88 -15.24
N PHE A 15 5.83 -40.21 -15.04
CA PHE A 15 5.53 -38.92 -15.65
C PHE A 15 5.18 -37.98 -14.54
N CYS A 16 5.82 -36.81 -14.57
CA CYS A 16 5.45 -35.69 -13.75
C CYS A 16 4.04 -35.24 -14.15
N PHE A 17 3.02 -35.67 -13.42
CA PHE A 17 1.64 -35.25 -13.62
C PHE A 17 1.48 -33.87 -12.96
N CYS A 18 1.32 -32.80 -13.74
CA CYS A 18 0.45 -31.73 -13.35
C CYS A 18 -0.91 -32.38 -12.99
N LYS A 19 -1.28 -32.42 -11.71
CA LYS A 19 -2.59 -32.87 -11.26
C LYS A 19 -3.64 -31.95 -11.91
N SER A 20 -4.35 -32.45 -12.91
CA SER A 20 -5.65 -31.87 -13.24
C SER A 20 -6.57 -32.25 -12.09
N TYR A 21 -6.92 -31.26 -11.25
CA TYR A 21 -8.00 -31.45 -10.27
C TYR A 21 -9.25 -31.89 -11.01
N GLY A 22 -10.01 -32.86 -10.46
CA GLY A 22 -11.30 -33.28 -11.00
C GLY A 22 -12.17 -32.03 -11.24
N GLN A 23 -12.99 -32.08 -12.28
CA GLN A 23 -13.93 -31.01 -12.60
C GLN A 23 -14.89 -30.88 -11.40
N ILE A 24 -14.76 -29.82 -10.62
CA ILE A 24 -15.78 -29.49 -9.64
C ILE A 24 -16.96 -28.94 -10.45
N ASN A 25 -18.07 -29.71 -10.44
CA ASN A 25 -19.28 -29.36 -11.17
C ASN A 25 -20.10 -28.32 -10.39
N SER A 26 -21.21 -28.65 -9.76
CA SER A 26 -21.93 -27.72 -8.90
C SER A 26 -21.37 -27.76 -7.47
N TYR A 27 -21.38 -26.63 -6.76
CA TYR A 27 -20.94 -26.56 -5.37
C TYR A 27 -21.83 -25.65 -4.53
N LEU A 28 -21.80 -25.84 -3.21
CA LEU A 28 -22.49 -25.01 -2.23
C LEU A 28 -21.65 -23.74 -1.97
N GLN A 29 -22.25 -22.56 -2.15
CA GLN A 29 -21.68 -21.28 -1.74
C GLN A 29 -22.44 -20.69 -0.56
N LEU A 30 -21.70 -20.18 0.43
CA LEU A 30 -22.21 -19.66 1.69
C LEU A 30 -21.78 -18.21 1.89
N ASP A 31 -22.73 -17.36 2.28
CA ASP A 31 -22.59 -15.90 2.35
C ASP A 31 -21.87 -15.38 3.61
N GLY A 32 -21.54 -16.25 4.55
CA GLY A 32 -20.92 -15.89 5.83
C GLY A 32 -21.82 -15.08 6.79
N SER A 33 -23.10 -14.92 6.47
CA SER A 33 -23.99 -14.08 7.27
C SER A 33 -25.34 -14.74 7.63
N SER A 34 -25.84 -15.64 6.78
CA SER A 34 -27.15 -16.27 6.97
C SER A 34 -27.24 -17.65 6.31
N GLY A 35 -26.31 -17.99 5.41
CA GLY A 35 -26.33 -19.19 4.58
C GLY A 35 -25.77 -20.41 5.30
N TYR A 36 -26.52 -21.55 5.23
CA TYR A 36 -26.07 -22.87 5.68
C TYR A 36 -26.94 -23.98 5.08
N VAL A 37 -26.46 -25.23 5.20
CA VAL A 37 -27.28 -26.41 4.94
C VAL A 37 -27.53 -27.16 6.23
N ILE A 38 -28.77 -27.64 6.43
CA ILE A 38 -29.16 -28.46 7.58
C ILE A 38 -29.56 -29.85 7.08
N VAL A 39 -28.97 -30.88 7.68
CA VAL A 39 -29.35 -32.29 7.51
C VAL A 39 -29.94 -32.78 8.84
N GLN A 40 -31.13 -33.37 8.81
CA GLN A 40 -31.76 -33.84 10.03
C GLN A 40 -30.94 -34.91 10.70
N ASP A 41 -30.99 -34.92 12.04
CA ASP A 41 -30.29 -35.88 12.84
C ASP A 41 -30.66 -37.33 12.48
N HIS A 42 -29.64 -38.20 12.38
CA HIS A 42 -29.80 -39.60 12.08
C HIS A 42 -28.65 -40.40 12.70
N ASP A 43 -28.97 -41.62 13.21
CA ASP A 43 -27.99 -42.49 13.87
C ASP A 43 -26.80 -42.88 12.96
N ASP A 44 -26.98 -42.94 11.63
CA ASP A 44 -25.92 -43.21 10.64
C ASP A 44 -24.87 -42.08 10.54
N LEU A 45 -25.23 -40.89 10.96
CA LEU A 45 -24.34 -39.71 10.98
C LEU A 45 -23.63 -39.51 12.30
N ASP A 46 -23.82 -40.45 13.23
CA ASP A 46 -23.16 -40.47 14.54
C ASP A 46 -21.95 -41.43 14.53
N ILE A 47 -20.95 -41.07 15.32
CA ILE A 47 -19.81 -41.95 15.57
C ILE A 47 -20.10 -42.76 16.84
N ASN A 48 -20.49 -43.99 16.67
CA ASN A 48 -20.84 -44.89 17.79
C ASN A 48 -19.64 -45.62 18.38
N THR A 49 -19.82 -46.32 19.49
CA THR A 49 -18.75 -47.05 20.16
C THR A 49 -18.20 -48.16 19.31
N GLY A 50 -16.89 -48.09 18.98
CA GLY A 50 -16.17 -49.13 18.22
C GLY A 50 -16.37 -49.02 16.72
N GLU A 51 -16.97 -47.97 16.22
CA GLU A 51 -17.16 -47.75 14.77
C GLU A 51 -16.05 -46.83 14.23
N ASP A 52 -15.46 -47.26 13.11
CA ASP A 52 -14.58 -46.43 12.29
C ASP A 52 -15.41 -45.41 11.52
N PHE A 53 -14.82 -44.24 11.22
CA PHE A 53 -15.54 -43.16 10.58
C PHE A 53 -14.60 -42.22 9.81
N THR A 54 -15.04 -41.81 8.61
CA THR A 54 -14.32 -40.80 7.87
C THR A 54 -15.29 -39.71 7.36
N ILE A 55 -14.88 -38.46 7.46
CA ILE A 55 -15.55 -37.32 6.81
C ILE A 55 -14.57 -36.69 5.86
N THR A 56 -14.99 -36.48 4.62
CA THR A 56 -14.22 -35.74 3.59
C THR A 56 -15.08 -34.62 3.01
N CYS A 57 -14.44 -33.56 2.53
CA CYS A 57 -15.06 -32.54 1.71
C CYS A 57 -14.01 -31.71 0.99
N TRP A 58 -14.40 -31.10 -0.10
CA TRP A 58 -13.70 -29.97 -0.68
C TRP A 58 -14.18 -28.68 -0.02
N VAL A 59 -13.24 -27.78 0.31
CA VAL A 59 -13.54 -26.48 0.93
C VAL A 59 -12.66 -25.40 0.32
N ARG A 60 -13.23 -24.21 0.14
CA ARG A 60 -12.51 -23.02 -0.32
C ARG A 60 -13.01 -21.79 0.42
N SER A 61 -12.10 -21.01 0.99
CA SER A 61 -12.34 -19.67 1.53
C SER A 61 -11.01 -18.95 1.71
N GLY A 62 -11.02 -17.62 1.60
CA GLY A 62 -9.91 -16.74 2.02
C GLY A 62 -10.23 -15.98 3.31
N ASP A 63 -11.41 -16.20 3.91
CA ASP A 63 -11.82 -15.51 5.13
C ASP A 63 -11.28 -16.20 6.37
N VAL A 64 -10.41 -15.52 7.06
CA VAL A 64 -9.81 -15.94 8.34
C VAL A 64 -10.20 -15.01 9.50
N SER A 65 -11.24 -14.19 9.30
CA SER A 65 -11.69 -13.20 10.29
C SER A 65 -12.25 -13.81 11.57
N ASN A 66 -12.62 -15.11 11.53
CA ASN A 66 -13.20 -15.82 12.67
C ASN A 66 -12.83 -17.31 12.67
N TYR A 67 -13.18 -18.00 13.76
CA TYR A 67 -13.17 -19.47 13.85
C TYR A 67 -14.45 -20.00 13.22
N HIS A 68 -14.44 -20.33 11.93
CA HIS A 68 -15.61 -20.86 11.22
C HIS A 68 -15.68 -22.38 11.32
N ARG A 69 -16.90 -22.94 11.21
CA ARG A 69 -17.17 -24.38 11.10
C ARG A 69 -17.78 -24.63 9.75
N PHE A 70 -17.12 -25.43 8.94
CA PHE A 70 -17.68 -25.84 7.66
C PHE A 70 -18.45 -27.15 7.75
N ILE A 71 -18.15 -28.04 8.74
CA ILE A 71 -18.97 -29.19 9.14
C ILE A 71 -19.20 -29.12 10.65
N HIS A 72 -20.46 -29.23 11.11
CA HIS A 72 -20.81 -29.11 12.52
C HIS A 72 -21.95 -30.06 12.93
N LYS A 73 -21.66 -31.02 13.81
CA LYS A 73 -22.63 -31.86 14.53
C LYS A 73 -22.11 -32.02 15.97
N ARG A 74 -22.18 -30.93 16.77
CA ARG A 74 -21.66 -30.93 18.12
C ARG A 74 -22.58 -30.16 19.07
N MET A 75 -22.98 -30.81 20.18
CA MET A 75 -23.93 -30.27 21.13
C MET A 75 -23.44 -28.98 21.80
N PRO A 76 -24.31 -27.97 21.95
CA PRO A 76 -24.05 -26.80 22.79
C PRO A 76 -23.77 -27.17 24.22
N ASN A 77 -22.79 -26.56 24.87
CA ASN A 77 -22.46 -26.72 26.31
C ASN A 77 -22.02 -28.13 26.79
N ALA A 78 -22.45 -29.19 26.13
CA ALA A 78 -22.05 -30.56 26.49
C ALA A 78 -20.85 -31.06 25.68
N GLY A 79 -20.54 -30.37 24.56
CA GLY A 79 -19.40 -30.65 23.74
C GLY A 79 -19.43 -31.93 22.91
N THR A 80 -20.39 -32.82 23.13
CA THR A 80 -20.48 -34.15 22.49
C THR A 80 -20.73 -34.02 21.00
N GLY A 81 -19.96 -34.74 20.18
CA GLY A 81 -20.05 -34.77 18.73
C GLY A 81 -18.77 -34.34 18.03
N TYR A 82 -18.87 -33.88 16.79
CA TYR A 82 -17.75 -33.53 15.96
C TYR A 82 -17.97 -32.21 15.18
N GLU A 83 -16.86 -31.56 14.86
CA GLU A 83 -16.84 -30.38 13.97
C GLU A 83 -15.49 -30.25 13.26
N LEU A 84 -15.51 -29.74 12.04
CA LEU A 84 -14.35 -29.35 11.23
C LEU A 84 -14.30 -27.85 11.12
N MET A 85 -13.13 -27.25 11.42
CA MET A 85 -13.02 -25.80 11.58
C MET A 85 -11.66 -25.23 11.19
N ASN A 86 -11.60 -23.90 10.99
CA ASN A 86 -10.37 -23.14 10.82
C ASN A 86 -10.07 -22.24 12.04
N ASN A 87 -8.82 -21.77 12.12
CA ASN A 87 -8.41 -20.68 13.01
C ASN A 87 -8.28 -19.35 12.27
N LEU A 88 -7.89 -18.28 13.01
CA LEU A 88 -7.69 -16.91 12.48
C LEU A 88 -6.49 -16.76 11.51
N THR A 89 -5.78 -17.84 11.22
CA THR A 89 -4.68 -17.91 10.24
C THR A 89 -4.94 -18.94 9.15
N GLY A 90 -6.19 -19.43 9.03
CA GLY A 90 -6.61 -20.36 7.98
C GLY A 90 -6.18 -21.81 8.16
N HIS A 91 -5.63 -22.19 9.31
CA HIS A 91 -5.23 -23.56 9.55
C HIS A 91 -6.41 -24.42 10.01
N PHE A 92 -6.38 -25.71 9.70
CA PHE A 92 -7.43 -26.69 9.91
C PHE A 92 -7.28 -27.44 11.23
N ALA A 93 -8.41 -27.72 11.90
CA ALA A 93 -8.50 -28.63 13.03
C ALA A 93 -9.91 -29.25 13.12
N ASN A 94 -10.05 -30.26 13.96
CA ASN A 94 -11.35 -30.79 14.34
C ASN A 94 -11.54 -30.82 15.86
N ASN A 95 -12.78 -30.69 16.31
CA ASN A 95 -13.19 -31.12 17.63
C ASN A 95 -13.92 -32.46 17.51
N LEU A 96 -13.58 -33.38 18.38
CA LEU A 96 -14.27 -34.64 18.57
C LEU A 96 -14.36 -34.90 20.08
N GLU A 97 -15.56 -34.90 20.63
CA GLU A 97 -15.79 -35.04 22.09
C GLU A 97 -16.89 -36.04 22.37
N ASN A 98 -16.66 -36.92 23.31
CA ASN A 98 -17.59 -37.97 23.67
C ASN A 98 -18.61 -37.53 24.76
N VAL A 99 -19.60 -38.40 25.01
CA VAL A 99 -20.66 -38.18 26.02
C VAL A 99 -20.14 -38.03 27.44
N GLN A 100 -18.88 -38.36 27.74
CA GLN A 100 -18.23 -38.16 29.03
C GLN A 100 -17.37 -36.89 29.07
N ASN A 101 -17.49 -36.02 28.08
CA ASN A 101 -16.70 -34.80 27.89
C ASN A 101 -15.18 -35.07 27.74
N VAL A 102 -14.80 -36.18 27.10
CA VAL A 102 -13.41 -36.47 26.74
C VAL A 102 -13.15 -35.96 25.32
N HIS A 103 -12.31 -34.97 25.21
CA HIS A 103 -11.91 -34.43 23.94
C HIS A 103 -10.81 -35.31 23.29
N VAL A 104 -11.06 -35.75 22.07
CA VAL A 104 -10.13 -36.57 21.27
C VAL A 104 -9.96 -36.00 19.85
N GLY A 105 -10.30 -34.74 19.68
CA GLY A 105 -10.05 -33.96 18.45
C GLY A 105 -8.57 -33.61 18.27
N SER A 106 -8.26 -32.83 17.27
CA SER A 106 -6.88 -32.41 16.97
C SER A 106 -6.21 -31.74 18.14
N PRO A 107 -5.00 -32.18 18.53
CA PRO A 107 -4.25 -31.53 19.61
C PRO A 107 -3.68 -30.16 19.18
N ASN A 108 -3.55 -29.91 17.89
CA ASN A 108 -2.98 -28.70 17.29
C ASN A 108 -3.74 -28.34 16.01
N TRP A 109 -3.40 -27.18 15.44
CA TRP A 109 -3.82 -26.75 14.11
C TRP A 109 -2.91 -27.37 13.03
N SER A 110 -3.41 -27.54 11.79
CA SER A 110 -2.68 -28.15 10.68
C SER A 110 -1.35 -27.43 10.39
N GLU A 111 -0.41 -28.14 9.77
CA GLU A 111 0.84 -27.54 9.28
C GLU A 111 0.59 -26.74 8.00
N THR A 112 -0.32 -27.22 7.17
CA THR A 112 -0.75 -26.58 5.92
C THR A 112 -1.89 -25.60 6.20
N ILE A 113 -1.87 -24.43 5.55
CA ILE A 113 -2.99 -23.48 5.55
C ILE A 113 -4.09 -24.09 4.68
N LEU A 114 -5.31 -24.15 5.21
CA LEU A 114 -6.48 -24.67 4.51
C LEU A 114 -7.23 -23.55 3.76
N LEU A 115 -7.37 -22.39 4.42
CA LEU A 115 -8.14 -21.26 3.87
C LEU A 115 -7.20 -20.21 3.27
N ASP A 116 -6.65 -20.49 2.10
CA ASP A 116 -5.76 -19.61 1.34
C ASP A 116 -6.41 -19.03 0.07
N GLY A 117 -7.72 -19.29 -0.11
CA GLY A 117 -8.49 -18.88 -1.28
C GLY A 117 -8.58 -19.96 -2.37
N ASN A 118 -7.84 -21.03 -2.26
CA ASN A 118 -7.87 -22.16 -3.18
C ASN A 118 -8.77 -23.29 -2.67
N TRP A 119 -9.16 -24.21 -3.58
CA TRP A 119 -9.84 -25.43 -3.19
C TRP A 119 -8.86 -26.42 -2.58
N HIS A 120 -9.21 -26.93 -1.40
CA HIS A 120 -8.49 -27.99 -0.71
C HIS A 120 -9.42 -29.12 -0.35
N HIS A 121 -8.96 -30.36 -0.51
CA HIS A 121 -9.65 -31.53 -0.02
C HIS A 121 -9.25 -31.79 1.44
N THR A 122 -10.24 -31.95 2.31
CA THR A 122 -10.02 -32.23 3.74
C THR A 122 -10.50 -33.63 4.07
N GLY A 123 -9.83 -34.30 5.01
CA GLY A 123 -10.24 -35.59 5.56
C GLY A 123 -10.05 -35.63 7.07
N MET A 124 -11.09 -36.06 7.81
CA MET A 124 -11.01 -36.52 9.20
C MET A 124 -11.21 -38.02 9.24
N VAL A 125 -10.22 -38.77 9.68
CA VAL A 125 -10.24 -40.26 9.74
C VAL A 125 -10.14 -40.71 11.18
N VAL A 126 -11.22 -41.35 11.69
CA VAL A 126 -11.30 -41.98 13.03
C VAL A 126 -11.12 -43.47 12.89
N ASN A 127 -10.05 -44.02 13.46
CA ASN A 127 -9.74 -45.45 13.44
C ASN A 127 -9.76 -45.97 14.86
N THR A 128 -10.71 -46.88 15.13
CA THR A 128 -10.95 -47.44 16.47
C THR A 128 -9.99 -48.58 16.79
N VAL A 129 -9.41 -49.26 15.80
CA VAL A 129 -8.39 -50.31 16.01
C VAL A 129 -7.09 -49.67 16.49
N ASP A 130 -6.68 -48.57 15.85
CA ASP A 130 -5.46 -47.84 16.19
C ASP A 130 -5.70 -46.81 17.30
N ASN A 131 -6.95 -46.57 17.68
CA ASN A 131 -7.35 -45.51 18.60
C ASN A 131 -6.86 -44.09 18.16
N THR A 132 -6.95 -43.78 16.87
CA THR A 132 -6.45 -42.54 16.27
C THR A 132 -7.56 -41.74 15.61
N ASN A 133 -7.41 -40.42 15.70
CA ASN A 133 -8.11 -39.43 14.89
C ASN A 133 -7.04 -38.63 14.10
N LYS A 134 -7.08 -38.68 12.77
CA LYS A 134 -6.09 -38.11 11.87
C LYS A 134 -6.75 -37.12 10.94
N LEU A 135 -6.05 -36.01 10.65
CA LEU A 135 -6.47 -35.04 9.65
C LEU A 135 -5.57 -35.07 8.40
N TYR A 136 -6.19 -34.85 7.26
CA TYR A 136 -5.54 -34.79 5.97
C TYR A 136 -5.94 -33.50 5.24
N ILE A 137 -5.01 -32.93 4.48
CA ILE A 137 -5.24 -31.86 3.49
C ILE A 137 -4.61 -32.32 2.20
N ASP A 138 -5.36 -32.34 1.09
CA ASP A 138 -4.94 -32.77 -0.25
C ASP A 138 -4.26 -34.15 -0.25
N GLY A 139 -4.82 -35.08 0.50
CA GLY A 139 -4.28 -36.42 0.70
C GLY A 139 -3.04 -36.50 1.61
N ILE A 140 -2.54 -35.40 2.11
CA ILE A 140 -1.34 -35.32 2.96
C ILE A 140 -1.75 -35.29 4.43
N ILE A 141 -1.25 -36.24 5.23
CA ILE A 141 -1.50 -36.28 6.67
C ILE A 141 -0.89 -35.06 7.37
N GLN A 142 -1.67 -34.47 8.27
CA GLN A 142 -1.23 -33.38 9.15
C GLN A 142 -0.77 -34.00 10.49
N ASN A 143 0.52 -34.34 10.58
CA ASN A 143 1.06 -35.14 11.69
C ASN A 143 0.87 -34.50 13.06
N ASN A 144 0.98 -33.18 13.16
CA ASN A 144 0.78 -32.41 14.39
C ASN A 144 -0.70 -32.41 14.87
N CYS A 145 -1.65 -32.79 13.99
CA CYS A 145 -3.08 -32.88 14.27
C CYS A 145 -3.54 -34.30 14.62
N THR A 146 -2.65 -35.29 14.59
CA THR A 146 -3.00 -36.68 14.95
C THR A 146 -3.23 -36.82 16.45
N ALA A 147 -4.45 -37.17 16.84
CA ALA A 147 -4.78 -37.55 18.22
C ALA A 147 -4.76 -39.08 18.38
N THR A 148 -4.21 -39.55 19.50
CA THR A 148 -4.25 -40.97 19.90
C THR A 148 -4.82 -41.06 21.32
N HIS A 149 -5.99 -41.68 21.44
CA HIS A 149 -6.66 -41.80 22.75
C HIS A 149 -7.55 -43.02 22.83
N SER A 150 -7.46 -43.75 23.90
CA SER A 150 -8.23 -45.00 24.12
C SER A 150 -9.75 -44.80 24.12
N ALA A 151 -10.25 -43.58 24.31
CA ALA A 151 -11.70 -43.31 24.23
C ALA A 151 -12.23 -43.44 22.79
N ILE A 152 -11.39 -43.36 21.75
CA ILE A 152 -11.82 -43.44 20.34
C ILE A 152 -12.51 -44.76 20.03
N GLY A 153 -12.04 -45.89 20.53
CA GLY A 153 -12.68 -47.19 20.30
C GLY A 153 -13.65 -47.65 21.38
N THR A 154 -13.80 -46.92 22.48
CA THR A 154 -14.48 -47.42 23.68
C THR A 154 -15.68 -46.59 24.16
N THR A 155 -15.93 -45.43 23.53
CA THR A 155 -17.06 -44.56 23.87
C THR A 155 -17.75 -43.99 22.64
N SER A 156 -19.01 -43.56 22.78
CA SER A 156 -19.80 -42.97 21.72
C SER A 156 -19.59 -41.44 21.66
N PHE A 157 -19.66 -40.88 20.44
CA PHE A 157 -19.70 -39.46 20.14
C PHE A 157 -21.09 -39.05 19.64
N ALA A 158 -22.07 -39.96 19.68
CA ALA A 158 -23.43 -39.74 19.20
C ALA A 158 -24.12 -38.62 19.97
N ASN A 159 -24.97 -37.87 19.26
CA ASN A 159 -25.80 -36.83 19.83
C ASN A 159 -27.07 -36.63 18.99
N ALA A 160 -28.03 -35.85 19.49
CA ALA A 160 -29.32 -35.66 18.84
C ALA A 160 -29.49 -34.26 18.26
N ILE A 161 -28.41 -33.68 17.73
CA ILE A 161 -28.52 -32.43 16.95
C ILE A 161 -28.38 -32.69 15.46
N ASP A 162 -28.98 -31.84 14.68
CA ASP A 162 -28.86 -31.88 13.23
C ASP A 162 -27.40 -31.65 12.79
N LEU A 163 -27.06 -32.14 11.61
CA LEU A 163 -25.77 -31.86 10.98
C LEU A 163 -25.89 -30.56 10.17
N TYR A 164 -24.91 -29.68 10.31
CA TYR A 164 -24.84 -28.41 9.62
C TYR A 164 -23.61 -28.31 8.74
N PHE A 165 -23.78 -27.74 7.54
CA PHE A 165 -22.69 -27.30 6.69
C PHE A 165 -22.64 -25.79 6.70
N GLY A 166 -21.52 -25.24 7.17
CA GLY A 166 -21.27 -23.81 7.21
C GLY A 166 -21.92 -23.04 8.36
N PHE A 167 -22.40 -23.69 9.41
CA PHE A 167 -23.02 -23.01 10.54
C PHE A 167 -22.61 -23.63 11.89
N ASP A 168 -22.20 -22.77 12.82
CA ASP A 168 -21.94 -23.13 14.22
C ASP A 168 -23.13 -22.72 15.10
N THR A 169 -23.89 -23.69 15.58
CA THR A 169 -25.07 -23.46 16.45
C THR A 169 -24.70 -22.92 17.83
N ASN A 170 -23.44 -23.09 18.27
CA ASN A 170 -22.97 -22.67 19.58
C ASN A 170 -22.60 -21.18 19.62
N LEU A 171 -21.97 -20.68 18.53
CA LEU A 171 -21.50 -19.31 18.44
C LEU A 171 -22.38 -18.44 17.52
N ASN A 172 -23.41 -19.02 16.88
CA ASN A 172 -24.23 -18.37 15.85
C ASN A 172 -23.33 -17.75 14.76
N ASN A 173 -22.36 -18.52 14.28
CA ASN A 173 -21.33 -18.10 13.34
C ASN A 173 -21.49 -18.83 12.00
N TYR A 174 -21.41 -18.09 10.91
CA TYR A 174 -21.60 -18.59 9.55
C TYR A 174 -20.26 -18.65 8.82
N PHE A 175 -20.05 -19.70 8.02
CA PHE A 175 -18.85 -19.87 7.21
C PHE A 175 -18.97 -19.10 5.89
N PRO A 176 -18.07 -18.17 5.57
CA PRO A 176 -18.03 -17.48 4.29
C PRO A 176 -17.12 -18.25 3.33
N GLY A 177 -17.70 -19.07 2.45
CA GLY A 177 -16.90 -19.85 1.52
C GLY A 177 -17.70 -20.88 0.75
N ASP A 178 -17.00 -21.76 0.09
CA ASP A 178 -17.54 -22.79 -0.76
C ASP A 178 -17.23 -24.17 -0.22
N ILE A 179 -18.17 -25.09 -0.35
CA ILE A 179 -18.03 -26.47 0.08
C ILE A 179 -18.58 -27.38 -1.03
N ASP A 180 -17.90 -28.51 -1.25
CA ASP A 180 -18.31 -29.47 -2.24
C ASP A 180 -17.95 -30.90 -1.83
N GLU A 181 -18.58 -31.89 -2.50
CA GLU A 181 -18.26 -33.30 -2.34
C GLU A 181 -18.13 -33.73 -0.87
N ILE A 182 -19.14 -33.39 -0.06
CA ILE A 182 -19.18 -33.81 1.35
C ILE A 182 -19.53 -35.28 1.42
N ARG A 183 -18.66 -36.09 2.04
CA ARG A 183 -18.85 -37.56 2.13
C ARG A 183 -18.62 -38.05 3.57
N PHE A 184 -19.45 -39.00 3.99
CA PHE A 184 -19.41 -39.67 5.27
C PHE A 184 -19.26 -41.18 5.03
N TRP A 185 -18.26 -41.79 5.64
CA TRP A 185 -17.90 -43.19 5.46
C TRP A 185 -17.94 -43.91 6.80
N SER A 186 -18.48 -45.14 6.83
CA SER A 186 -18.48 -46.03 8.01
C SER A 186 -17.17 -46.79 8.19
N THR A 187 -16.09 -46.31 7.59
CA THR A 187 -14.78 -46.95 7.62
C THR A 187 -13.67 -45.90 7.76
N ALA A 188 -12.52 -46.28 8.32
CA ALA A 188 -11.33 -45.46 8.36
C ALA A 188 -10.59 -45.58 7.01
N LEU A 189 -10.77 -44.61 6.14
CA LEU A 189 -10.11 -44.60 4.81
C LEU A 189 -8.58 -44.58 4.93
N THR A 190 -7.94 -45.40 4.12
CA THR A 190 -6.48 -45.35 3.95
C THR A 190 -6.05 -44.17 3.10
N PRO A 191 -4.75 -43.78 3.13
CA PRO A 191 -4.28 -42.68 2.25
C PRO A 191 -4.58 -42.92 0.76
N GLU A 192 -4.50 -44.15 0.28
CA GLU A 192 -4.80 -44.53 -1.12
C GLU A 192 -6.30 -44.41 -1.42
N GLU A 193 -7.18 -44.72 -0.43
CA GLU A 193 -8.63 -44.55 -0.56
C GLU A 193 -9.02 -43.06 -0.50
N LEU A 194 -8.31 -42.24 0.29
CA LEU A 194 -8.47 -40.75 0.29
C LEU A 194 -8.03 -40.12 -1.02
N GLU A 195 -6.95 -40.65 -1.67
CA GLU A 195 -6.58 -40.18 -3.02
C GLU A 195 -7.65 -40.54 -4.05
N TYR A 196 -8.32 -41.71 -3.93
CA TYR A 196 -9.45 -42.10 -4.77
C TYR A 196 -10.67 -41.19 -4.50
N ASP A 197 -11.02 -40.94 -3.24
CA ASP A 197 -12.11 -40.05 -2.82
C ASP A 197 -11.92 -38.61 -3.33
N MET A 198 -10.69 -38.13 -3.30
CA MET A 198 -10.32 -36.79 -3.80
C MET A 198 -10.43 -36.67 -5.33
N ALA A 199 -10.35 -37.77 -6.09
CA ALA A 199 -10.30 -37.73 -7.55
C ALA A 199 -11.68 -37.65 -8.23
N ASP A 200 -12.77 -37.43 -7.50
CA ASP A 200 -14.15 -37.33 -8.00
C ASP A 200 -14.62 -38.55 -8.80
N THR A 201 -14.37 -39.71 -8.25
CA THR A 201 -14.79 -40.96 -8.87
C THR A 201 -15.86 -41.71 -8.08
N VAL A 202 -16.43 -41.06 -7.03
CA VAL A 202 -17.44 -41.64 -6.16
C VAL A 202 -18.81 -41.59 -6.83
N SER A 203 -19.47 -42.75 -6.98
CA SER A 203 -20.74 -42.88 -7.71
C SER A 203 -21.98 -42.78 -6.79
N GLY A 204 -21.79 -42.71 -5.48
CA GLY A 204 -22.85 -42.76 -4.48
C GLY A 204 -23.27 -44.22 -4.13
N MET A 205 -22.70 -45.22 -4.76
CA MET A 205 -23.04 -46.65 -4.53
C MET A 205 -21.89 -47.43 -3.90
N GLU A 206 -20.89 -46.75 -3.38
CA GLU A 206 -19.73 -47.39 -2.77
C GLU A 206 -20.12 -48.11 -1.48
N PRO A 207 -19.58 -49.30 -1.23
CA PRO A 207 -19.70 -49.95 0.06
C PRO A 207 -19.15 -49.02 1.16
N ASP A 208 -19.79 -49.02 2.31
CA ASP A 208 -19.36 -48.22 3.46
C ASP A 208 -19.57 -46.67 3.34
N LEU A 209 -20.14 -46.15 2.21
CA LEU A 209 -20.58 -44.76 2.08
C LEU A 209 -21.92 -44.56 2.83
N LEU A 210 -21.92 -43.71 3.88
CA LEU A 210 -23.09 -43.43 4.68
C LEU A 210 -23.93 -42.31 4.08
N ALA A 211 -23.29 -41.21 3.65
CA ALA A 211 -23.94 -40.08 3.04
C ALA A 211 -23.00 -39.36 2.08
N SER A 212 -23.55 -38.75 1.03
CA SER A 212 -22.77 -37.95 0.08
C SER A 212 -23.60 -36.81 -0.55
N TRP A 213 -23.07 -35.63 -0.57
CA TRP A 213 -23.69 -34.45 -1.21
C TRP A 213 -22.70 -33.86 -2.22
N ASP A 214 -23.03 -34.01 -3.50
CA ASP A 214 -22.29 -33.50 -4.66
C ASP A 214 -22.84 -32.17 -5.21
N PHE A 215 -23.96 -31.72 -4.67
CA PHE A 215 -24.70 -30.52 -5.03
C PHE A 215 -25.12 -30.41 -6.51
N GLU A 216 -25.01 -31.48 -7.32
CA GLU A 216 -25.33 -31.49 -8.75
C GLU A 216 -26.83 -31.41 -9.04
N ASN A 217 -27.65 -31.99 -8.20
CA ASN A 217 -29.08 -32.18 -8.45
C ASN A 217 -29.95 -31.48 -7.39
N VAL A 218 -29.55 -30.34 -6.91
CA VAL A 218 -30.33 -29.55 -5.92
C VAL A 218 -31.60 -29.01 -6.56
N THR A 219 -32.75 -29.32 -5.98
CA THR A 219 -34.06 -28.83 -6.38
C THR A 219 -34.86 -28.39 -5.18
N ASP A 220 -35.65 -27.32 -5.31
CA ASP A 220 -36.51 -26.79 -4.23
C ASP A 220 -35.75 -26.56 -2.90
N GLN A 221 -34.51 -26.12 -2.99
CA GLN A 221 -33.57 -25.93 -1.84
C GLN A 221 -33.26 -27.25 -1.07
N ILE A 222 -33.39 -28.38 -1.71
CA ILE A 222 -33.00 -29.69 -1.18
C ILE A 222 -31.77 -30.20 -1.90
N ALA A 223 -30.67 -30.38 -1.18
CA ALA A 223 -29.48 -31.08 -1.64
C ALA A 223 -29.68 -32.60 -1.40
N PRO A 224 -29.84 -33.40 -2.46
CA PRO A 224 -30.05 -34.81 -2.30
C PRO A 224 -28.79 -35.52 -1.74
N ASP A 225 -28.99 -36.51 -0.87
CA ASP A 225 -27.97 -37.45 -0.51
C ASP A 225 -27.88 -38.51 -1.63
N ILE A 226 -26.79 -38.52 -2.38
CA ILE A 226 -26.58 -39.43 -3.51
C ILE A 226 -26.19 -40.84 -3.08
N SER A 227 -25.84 -41.09 -1.79
CA SER A 227 -25.63 -42.44 -1.27
C SER A 227 -26.88 -43.31 -1.28
N GLY A 228 -28.06 -42.67 -1.39
CA GLY A 228 -29.36 -43.33 -1.37
C GLY A 228 -29.86 -43.70 0.04
N ASN A 229 -29.16 -43.33 1.11
CA ASN A 229 -29.57 -43.58 2.49
C ASN A 229 -30.56 -42.53 3.03
N GLY A 230 -30.80 -41.42 2.28
CA GLY A 230 -31.89 -40.49 2.51
C GLY A 230 -31.58 -39.28 3.41
N HIS A 231 -30.30 -39.00 3.61
CA HIS A 231 -29.83 -37.87 4.44
C HIS A 231 -29.84 -36.54 3.67
N ASN A 232 -30.96 -36.17 3.08
CA ASN A 232 -31.09 -34.94 2.28
C ASN A 232 -30.85 -33.70 3.14
N GLY A 233 -30.07 -32.75 2.57
CA GLY A 233 -29.80 -31.42 3.17
C GLY A 233 -30.80 -30.37 2.70
N SER A 234 -31.21 -29.46 3.57
CA SER A 234 -32.03 -28.30 3.24
C SER A 234 -31.17 -27.04 3.25
N LEU A 235 -31.16 -26.28 2.15
CA LEU A 235 -30.48 -25.00 2.07
C LEU A 235 -31.29 -23.92 2.81
N VAL A 236 -30.62 -23.10 3.60
CA VAL A 236 -31.23 -22.07 4.44
C VAL A 236 -30.52 -20.71 4.24
N GLY A 237 -31.28 -19.64 4.27
CA GLY A 237 -30.75 -18.28 4.23
C GLY A 237 -30.01 -17.95 2.94
N GLY A 238 -28.78 -17.46 3.07
CA GLY A 238 -27.89 -17.11 1.96
C GLY A 238 -27.12 -18.27 1.36
N ALA A 239 -27.50 -19.53 1.61
CA ALA A 239 -26.93 -20.68 0.96
C ALA A 239 -27.47 -20.86 -0.47
N PHE A 240 -26.63 -21.02 -1.47
CA PHE A 240 -27.05 -21.27 -2.85
C PHE A 240 -26.07 -22.19 -3.57
N ILE A 241 -26.54 -22.81 -4.66
CA ILE A 241 -25.73 -23.69 -5.48
C ILE A 241 -25.19 -22.90 -6.67
N VAL A 242 -23.91 -23.03 -6.87
CA VAL A 242 -23.22 -22.52 -8.03
C VAL A 242 -23.07 -23.67 -9.02
N ASN A 243 -23.60 -23.50 -10.23
CA ASN A 243 -23.46 -24.46 -11.31
C ASN A 243 -22.58 -23.86 -12.42
N PRO A 244 -21.33 -24.30 -12.55
CA PRO A 244 -20.40 -23.76 -13.54
C PRO A 244 -20.80 -24.03 -15.00
N ASP A 245 -21.56 -25.10 -15.27
CA ASP A 245 -22.00 -25.47 -16.62
C ASP A 245 -23.23 -24.71 -17.13
N SER A 246 -23.91 -23.94 -16.26
CA SER A 246 -24.89 -22.97 -16.72
C SER A 246 -24.14 -21.86 -17.45
N SER A 247 -24.35 -21.71 -18.75
CA SER A 247 -23.71 -20.78 -19.69
C SER A 247 -23.07 -19.58 -18.97
N SER A 248 -21.72 -19.57 -18.87
CA SER A 248 -20.99 -18.52 -18.22
C SER A 248 -21.46 -17.18 -18.74
N THR A 249 -22.10 -16.39 -17.89
CA THR A 249 -22.51 -15.07 -18.31
C THR A 249 -21.49 -14.08 -17.81
N TYR A 250 -20.58 -13.73 -18.69
CA TYR A 250 -19.83 -12.50 -18.60
C TYR A 250 -20.80 -11.32 -18.50
N VAL A 251 -20.59 -10.45 -17.54
CA VAL A 251 -21.42 -9.25 -17.35
C VAL A 251 -20.74 -8.03 -17.94
N ALA A 252 -19.53 -7.77 -17.51
CA ALA A 252 -18.77 -6.61 -17.99
C ALA A 252 -17.29 -6.72 -17.56
N THR A 253 -16.42 -6.05 -18.30
CA THR A 253 -15.08 -5.67 -17.83
C THR A 253 -15.03 -4.17 -17.71
N THR A 254 -14.65 -3.67 -16.55
CA THR A 254 -14.42 -2.25 -16.28
C THR A 254 -12.95 -2.02 -15.98
N ILE A 255 -12.45 -0.85 -16.38
CA ILE A 255 -11.06 -0.47 -16.11
C ILE A 255 -11.01 0.87 -15.39
N SER A 256 -9.96 1.06 -14.60
CA SER A 256 -9.58 2.36 -14.05
C SER A 256 -8.07 2.49 -14.06
N GLN A 257 -7.59 3.73 -14.08
CA GLN A 257 -6.17 4.04 -14.20
C GLN A 257 -5.72 4.90 -13.04
N THR A 258 -4.50 4.66 -12.56
CA THR A 258 -3.85 5.51 -11.58
C THR A 258 -3.13 6.65 -12.29
N THR A 259 -3.14 7.83 -11.68
CA THR A 259 -2.40 9.02 -12.17
C THR A 259 -1.24 9.40 -11.25
N LEU A 260 -1.00 8.62 -10.19
CA LEU A 260 0.14 8.83 -9.31
C LEU A 260 1.45 8.66 -10.10
N PRO A 261 2.45 9.54 -9.93
CA PRO A 261 3.73 9.40 -10.65
C PRO A 261 4.38 8.03 -10.41
N THR A 262 5.31 7.67 -11.27
CA THR A 262 6.19 6.51 -11.07
C THR A 262 7.64 6.94 -11.10
N GLY A 263 8.53 6.19 -10.47
CA GLY A 263 9.97 6.44 -10.50
C GLY A 263 10.68 5.56 -11.53
N ARG A 264 11.83 6.01 -12.03
CA ARG A 264 12.79 5.16 -12.76
C ARG A 264 13.12 3.93 -11.94
N GLY A 265 13.31 2.77 -12.58
CA GLY A 265 13.65 1.50 -11.92
C GLY A 265 12.54 0.91 -11.02
N SER A 266 11.33 1.50 -11.00
CA SER A 266 10.21 0.97 -10.24
C SER A 266 9.78 -0.39 -10.76
N GLN A 267 9.69 -1.37 -9.88
CA GLN A 267 9.13 -2.69 -10.19
C GLN A 267 7.63 -2.72 -9.88
N ASN A 268 6.86 -3.42 -10.71
CA ASN A 268 5.42 -3.58 -10.58
C ASN A 268 4.67 -2.24 -10.42
N ALA A 269 5.07 -1.22 -11.17
CA ALA A 269 4.38 0.07 -11.16
C ALA A 269 2.95 -0.11 -11.65
N ARG A 270 1.94 0.13 -10.80
CA ARG A 270 0.51 -0.03 -11.13
C ARG A 270 0.14 0.91 -12.27
N VAL A 271 -0.37 0.38 -13.37
CA VAL A 271 -0.82 1.20 -14.52
C VAL A 271 -2.33 1.18 -14.61
N MET A 272 -2.92 -0.01 -14.71
CA MET A 272 -4.36 -0.16 -14.92
C MET A 272 -4.93 -1.22 -13.99
N PHE A 273 -6.05 -0.89 -13.37
CA PHE A 273 -6.89 -1.83 -12.65
C PHE A 273 -7.99 -2.33 -13.58
N VAL A 274 -8.17 -3.65 -13.64
CA VAL A 274 -9.21 -4.30 -14.45
C VAL A 274 -10.11 -5.11 -13.53
N ASN A 275 -11.42 -4.85 -13.59
CA ASN A 275 -12.43 -5.63 -12.88
C ASN A 275 -13.31 -6.39 -13.87
N VAL A 276 -13.23 -7.70 -13.86
CA VAL A 276 -14.07 -8.61 -14.64
C VAL A 276 -15.23 -9.06 -13.77
N VAL A 277 -16.46 -8.75 -14.18
CA VAL A 277 -17.69 -9.09 -13.45
C VAL A 277 -18.36 -10.29 -14.09
N MET A 278 -18.63 -11.32 -13.30
CA MET A 278 -19.29 -12.55 -13.71
C MET A 278 -20.61 -12.74 -12.97
N SER A 279 -21.66 -13.19 -13.64
CA SER A 279 -22.94 -13.55 -13.00
C SER A 279 -23.06 -15.04 -12.68
N SER A 280 -22.05 -15.82 -13.03
CA SER A 280 -21.89 -17.23 -12.64
C SER A 280 -20.41 -17.56 -12.55
N THR A 281 -20.06 -18.67 -11.94
CA THR A 281 -18.65 -19.04 -11.67
C THR A 281 -18.04 -19.87 -12.78
N ARG A 282 -16.70 -19.79 -12.83
CA ARG A 282 -15.76 -20.70 -13.50
C ARG A 282 -15.66 -20.66 -15.00
N SER A 283 -15.93 -19.54 -15.62
CA SER A 283 -15.19 -19.29 -16.85
C SER A 283 -13.74 -19.02 -16.52
N ILE A 284 -12.86 -19.56 -17.32
CA ILE A 284 -11.43 -19.31 -17.21
C ILE A 284 -11.11 -18.11 -18.08
N LEU A 285 -10.48 -17.07 -17.49
CA LEU A 285 -9.83 -16.02 -18.24
C LEU A 285 -8.47 -16.54 -18.70
N THR A 286 -8.22 -16.47 -20.01
CA THR A 286 -7.01 -17.08 -20.62
C THR A 286 -6.09 -16.05 -21.26
N GLU A 287 -6.57 -14.84 -21.56
CA GLU A 287 -5.75 -13.86 -22.28
C GLU A 287 -6.24 -12.43 -22.03
N PHE A 288 -5.30 -11.50 -21.95
CA PHE A 288 -5.49 -10.07 -22.11
C PHE A 288 -4.81 -9.63 -23.39
N ASP A 289 -5.51 -8.91 -24.26
CA ASP A 289 -4.92 -8.16 -25.36
C ASP A 289 -4.75 -6.70 -24.94
N LEU A 290 -3.52 -6.23 -24.90
CA LEU A 290 -3.13 -4.93 -24.38
C LEU A 290 -2.38 -4.11 -25.41
N THR A 291 -2.37 -2.79 -25.23
CA THR A 291 -1.35 -1.91 -25.81
C THR A 291 -0.70 -1.08 -24.72
N LEU A 292 0.43 -0.47 -25.03
CA LEU A 292 1.12 0.42 -24.09
C LEU A 292 0.48 1.83 -24.01
N GLY A 293 -0.71 2.05 -24.59
CA GLY A 293 -1.43 3.34 -24.48
C GLY A 293 -0.65 4.58 -24.96
N GLY A 294 0.39 4.42 -25.79
CA GLY A 294 1.28 5.51 -26.21
C GLY A 294 2.59 5.60 -25.42
N THR A 295 2.77 4.78 -24.37
CA THR A 295 4.04 4.65 -23.64
C THR A 295 5.18 4.27 -24.59
N ASN A 296 6.32 4.94 -24.46
CA ASN A 296 7.55 4.57 -25.14
C ASN A 296 8.04 3.20 -24.63
N PRO A 297 8.14 2.17 -25.48
CA PRO A 297 8.54 0.83 -25.05
C PRO A 297 9.91 0.77 -24.36
N ASN A 298 10.82 1.70 -24.67
CA ASN A 298 12.15 1.76 -24.05
C ASN A 298 12.12 2.17 -22.58
N ASN A 299 11.01 2.74 -22.11
CA ASN A 299 10.82 3.09 -20.71
C ASN A 299 10.32 1.92 -19.86
N VAL A 300 9.94 0.79 -20.47
CA VAL A 300 9.34 -0.37 -19.81
C VAL A 300 10.21 -1.59 -20.08
N GLU A 301 10.56 -2.33 -19.04
CA GLU A 301 11.34 -3.56 -19.16
C GLU A 301 10.42 -4.79 -19.25
N ASN A 302 9.29 -4.76 -18.54
CA ASN A 302 8.33 -5.86 -18.49
C ASN A 302 6.90 -5.36 -18.25
N VAL A 303 5.92 -6.13 -18.68
CA VAL A 303 4.49 -5.93 -18.41
C VAL A 303 3.95 -7.18 -17.74
N ASP A 304 3.44 -7.01 -16.52
CA ASP A 304 2.86 -8.09 -15.74
C ASP A 304 1.36 -7.87 -15.51
N VAL A 305 0.62 -8.96 -15.42
CA VAL A 305 -0.78 -8.97 -14.98
C VAL A 305 -0.89 -9.82 -13.73
N PHE A 306 -1.38 -9.23 -12.63
CA PHE A 306 -1.58 -9.92 -11.36
C PHE A 306 -3.07 -10.08 -11.08
N PHE A 307 -3.48 -11.24 -10.58
CA PHE A 307 -4.83 -11.50 -10.08
C PHE A 307 -4.89 -11.26 -8.57
N THR A 308 -5.89 -10.52 -8.09
CA THR A 308 -6.03 -10.18 -6.66
C THR A 308 -7.38 -10.61 -6.06
N GLY A 309 -8.09 -11.50 -6.76
CA GLY A 309 -9.41 -11.99 -6.31
C GLY A 309 -10.45 -10.88 -6.31
N ASN A 310 -11.09 -10.64 -5.19
CA ASN A 310 -12.01 -9.52 -4.98
C ASN A 310 -11.37 -8.34 -4.24
N ASN A 311 -10.07 -8.40 -3.95
CA ASN A 311 -9.32 -7.33 -3.31
C ASN A 311 -8.87 -6.32 -4.37
N SER A 312 -9.13 -5.04 -4.17
CA SER A 312 -8.70 -3.97 -5.07
C SER A 312 -7.25 -3.52 -4.87
N ARG A 313 -6.58 -3.94 -3.79
CA ARG A 313 -5.15 -3.67 -3.57
C ARG A 313 -4.31 -4.57 -4.47
N LEU A 314 -3.21 -4.03 -5.00
CA LEU A 314 -2.22 -4.85 -5.70
C LEU A 314 -1.59 -5.86 -4.73
N ASP A 315 -1.63 -7.11 -5.11
CA ASP A 315 -0.89 -8.22 -4.52
C ASP A 315 -0.15 -8.93 -5.66
N THR A 316 1.15 -9.05 -5.53
CA THR A 316 2.01 -9.66 -6.56
C THR A 316 2.21 -11.17 -6.35
N THR A 317 1.46 -11.77 -5.44
CA THR A 317 1.56 -13.22 -5.13
C THR A 317 1.08 -14.08 -6.31
N TYR A 318 0.01 -13.66 -7.00
CA TYR A 318 -0.59 -14.44 -8.08
C TYR A 318 -0.40 -13.77 -9.44
N LEU A 319 0.70 -14.11 -10.10
CA LEU A 319 0.99 -13.66 -11.45
C LEU A 319 0.10 -14.41 -12.44
N PHE A 320 -0.76 -13.70 -13.16
CA PHE A 320 -1.53 -14.24 -14.27
C PHE A 320 -0.65 -14.53 -15.50
N GLY A 321 0.21 -13.57 -15.84
CA GLY A 321 1.12 -13.71 -16.98
C GLY A 321 1.98 -12.45 -17.19
N SER A 322 3.00 -12.58 -18.04
CA SER A 322 3.97 -11.53 -18.36
C SER A 322 4.22 -11.45 -19.85
N ALA A 323 4.60 -10.26 -20.32
CA ALA A 323 5.10 -10.04 -21.67
C ALA A 323 6.17 -8.94 -21.71
N ALA A 324 7.08 -9.02 -22.68
CA ALA A 324 7.94 -7.90 -23.01
C ALA A 324 7.11 -6.75 -23.64
N PRO A 325 7.46 -5.47 -23.38
CA PRO A 325 6.76 -4.35 -23.98
C PRO A 325 6.88 -4.38 -25.51
N ALA A 326 5.78 -4.12 -26.21
CA ALA A 326 5.74 -4.13 -27.68
C ALA A 326 4.91 -2.96 -28.22
N THR A 327 5.24 -2.52 -29.43
CA THR A 327 4.41 -1.57 -30.16
C THR A 327 3.19 -2.24 -30.76
N GLY A 328 2.01 -1.63 -30.62
CA GLY A 328 0.73 -2.20 -31.07
C GLY A 328 0.13 -3.16 -30.03
N VAL A 329 -0.80 -3.97 -30.48
CA VAL A 329 -1.47 -4.97 -29.60
C VAL A 329 -0.53 -6.14 -29.35
N PHE A 330 -0.44 -6.55 -28.08
CA PHE A 330 0.25 -7.77 -27.65
C PHE A 330 -0.60 -8.49 -26.61
N SER A 331 -0.44 -9.82 -26.57
CA SER A 331 -1.23 -10.68 -25.70
C SER A 331 -0.43 -11.14 -24.49
N ILE A 332 -1.08 -11.15 -23.31
CA ILE A 332 -0.59 -11.80 -22.10
C ILE A 332 -1.52 -12.96 -21.81
N SER A 333 -0.99 -14.19 -21.95
CA SER A 333 -1.73 -15.42 -21.72
C SER A 333 -1.53 -15.93 -20.29
N GLY A 334 -2.59 -16.54 -19.75
CA GLY A 334 -2.60 -17.14 -18.43
C GLY A 334 -3.75 -18.14 -18.29
N SER A 335 -4.07 -18.51 -17.07
CA SER A 335 -5.22 -19.38 -16.77
C SER A 335 -5.75 -19.04 -15.39
N GLN A 336 -6.80 -18.22 -15.33
CA GLN A 336 -7.41 -17.80 -14.07
C GLN A 336 -8.90 -18.14 -14.07
N PRO A 337 -9.35 -19.09 -13.23
CA PRO A 337 -10.77 -19.28 -12.94
C PRO A 337 -11.38 -18.01 -12.35
N LEU A 338 -12.52 -17.59 -12.88
CA LEU A 338 -13.24 -16.40 -12.41
C LEU A 338 -14.38 -16.81 -11.48
N ASP A 339 -14.53 -16.06 -10.38
CA ASP A 339 -15.62 -16.26 -9.43
C ASP A 339 -16.85 -15.42 -9.80
N HIS A 340 -18.00 -15.78 -9.24
CA HIS A 340 -19.20 -14.94 -9.29
C HIS A 340 -18.91 -13.55 -8.67
N GLY A 341 -19.36 -12.49 -9.32
CA GLY A 341 -19.12 -11.12 -8.89
C GLY A 341 -17.82 -10.55 -9.46
N ASN A 342 -17.07 -9.81 -8.64
CA ASN A 342 -15.90 -9.07 -9.06
C ASN A 342 -14.65 -9.95 -9.05
N ASN A 343 -13.87 -9.85 -10.11
CA ASN A 343 -12.56 -10.48 -10.26
C ASN A 343 -11.57 -9.40 -10.67
N HIS A 344 -10.63 -9.10 -9.79
CA HIS A 344 -9.73 -7.97 -9.91
C HIS A 344 -8.38 -8.38 -10.45
N PHE A 345 -7.87 -7.59 -11.39
CA PHE A 345 -6.54 -7.73 -11.97
C PHE A 345 -5.82 -6.37 -11.96
N TRP A 346 -4.51 -6.41 -11.82
CA TRP A 346 -3.64 -5.25 -12.00
C TRP A 346 -2.69 -5.47 -13.16
N ILE A 347 -2.68 -4.56 -14.11
CA ILE A 347 -1.64 -4.43 -15.13
C ILE A 347 -0.56 -3.53 -14.55
N THR A 348 0.67 -4.03 -14.49
CA THR A 348 1.82 -3.33 -13.92
C THR A 348 2.97 -3.31 -14.92
N TYR A 349 3.81 -2.28 -14.83
CA TYR A 349 5.03 -2.16 -15.62
C TYR A 349 6.26 -2.16 -14.72
N ASP A 350 7.31 -2.84 -15.15
CA ASP A 350 8.65 -2.62 -14.64
C ASP A 350 9.28 -1.47 -15.43
N ILE A 351 9.54 -0.36 -14.74
CA ILE A 351 10.05 0.86 -15.36
C ILE A 351 11.57 0.76 -15.49
N SER A 352 12.09 1.03 -16.69
CA SER A 352 13.52 1.02 -16.92
C SER A 352 14.25 2.04 -16.03
N PRO A 353 15.42 1.69 -15.45
CA PRO A 353 16.27 2.65 -14.74
C PRO A 353 16.71 3.84 -15.64
N ASN A 354 16.74 3.60 -16.96
CA ASN A 354 17.10 4.59 -17.98
C ASN A 354 15.87 5.26 -18.61
N ALA A 355 14.68 5.09 -18.04
CA ALA A 355 13.47 5.72 -18.54
C ALA A 355 13.60 7.25 -18.55
N VAL A 356 13.01 7.89 -19.54
CA VAL A 356 13.12 9.34 -19.71
C VAL A 356 12.22 10.07 -18.73
N GLU A 357 12.80 10.96 -17.92
CA GLU A 357 12.04 11.80 -16.98
C GLU A 357 11.08 12.71 -17.75
N GLY A 358 9.84 12.75 -17.29
CA GLY A 358 8.80 13.57 -17.88
C GLY A 358 8.02 12.90 -19.02
N GLU A 359 8.48 11.75 -19.53
CA GLU A 359 7.61 10.90 -20.35
C GLU A 359 6.56 10.21 -19.47
N SER A 360 5.45 9.83 -20.11
CA SER A 360 4.32 9.21 -19.42
C SER A 360 4.23 7.72 -19.73
N ILE A 361 3.65 6.97 -18.78
CA ILE A 361 3.20 5.60 -18.99
C ILE A 361 1.68 5.53 -18.94
N ASP A 362 1.14 4.69 -19.81
CA ASP A 362 -0.29 4.44 -19.99
C ASP A 362 -0.49 2.99 -20.47
N ALA A 363 -1.73 2.50 -20.46
CA ALA A 363 -2.11 1.21 -21.02
C ALA A 363 -3.52 1.26 -21.62
N THR A 364 -3.78 0.38 -22.60
CA THR A 364 -5.14 0.06 -23.01
C THR A 364 -5.39 -1.44 -22.87
N CYS A 365 -6.58 -1.82 -22.44
CA CYS A 365 -7.05 -3.20 -22.44
C CYS A 365 -8.03 -3.34 -23.60
N GLU A 366 -7.57 -3.89 -24.71
CA GLU A 366 -8.36 -4.02 -25.93
C GLU A 366 -9.44 -5.10 -25.78
N THR A 367 -9.03 -6.28 -25.33
CA THR A 367 -9.94 -7.41 -25.10
C THR A 367 -9.46 -8.29 -23.94
N VAL A 368 -10.40 -9.09 -23.42
CA VAL A 368 -10.13 -10.21 -22.53
C VAL A 368 -10.77 -11.48 -23.11
N THR A 369 -10.08 -12.62 -23.05
CA THR A 369 -10.63 -13.90 -23.51
C THR A 369 -11.10 -14.72 -22.33
N ILE A 370 -12.42 -14.99 -22.25
CA ILE A 370 -13.08 -15.68 -21.15
C ILE A 370 -13.90 -16.86 -21.68
N GLY A 371 -13.58 -18.09 -21.24
CA GLY A 371 -14.26 -19.30 -21.71
C GLY A 371 -14.18 -19.49 -23.22
N GLY A 372 -13.12 -19.00 -23.86
CA GLY A 372 -12.91 -19.02 -25.31
C GLY A 372 -13.64 -17.91 -26.10
N ASN A 373 -14.38 -17.02 -25.42
CA ASN A 373 -15.02 -15.86 -26.03
C ASN A 373 -14.15 -14.61 -25.83
N ILE A 374 -14.08 -13.78 -26.88
CA ILE A 374 -13.40 -12.48 -26.83
C ILE A 374 -14.42 -11.44 -26.35
N GLU A 375 -14.12 -10.82 -25.20
CA GLU A 375 -14.95 -9.79 -24.59
C GLU A 375 -14.23 -8.45 -24.60
N VAL A 376 -14.96 -7.37 -24.91
CA VAL A 376 -14.42 -6.01 -24.96
C VAL A 376 -14.82 -5.29 -23.66
N PRO A 377 -13.85 -4.67 -22.95
CA PRO A 377 -14.17 -3.83 -21.80
C PRO A 377 -15.16 -2.73 -22.13
N THR A 378 -15.92 -2.27 -21.15
CA THR A 378 -16.90 -1.15 -21.32
C THR A 378 -16.25 0.12 -21.87
N GLN A 379 -14.99 0.30 -21.59
CA GLN A 379 -14.02 1.22 -22.24
C GLN A 379 -12.67 0.52 -22.29
N THR A 380 -11.90 0.73 -23.34
CA THR A 380 -10.59 0.11 -23.52
C THR A 380 -9.46 0.95 -22.96
N SER A 381 -9.68 2.26 -22.78
CA SER A 381 -8.77 3.21 -22.15
C SER A 381 -9.52 4.15 -21.22
N VAL A 382 -8.82 4.72 -20.26
CA VAL A 382 -9.31 5.72 -19.31
C VAL A 382 -8.49 6.98 -19.45
N GLU A 383 -9.07 8.15 -19.24
CA GLU A 383 -8.34 9.42 -19.26
C GLU A 383 -7.36 9.47 -18.07
N GLY A 384 -6.13 9.87 -18.33
CA GLY A 384 -5.05 10.00 -17.38
C GLY A 384 -3.83 9.18 -17.78
N GLU A 385 -2.69 9.62 -17.31
CA GLU A 385 -1.39 8.98 -17.52
C GLU A 385 -0.52 9.19 -16.28
N ARG A 386 0.52 8.38 -16.13
CA ARG A 386 1.49 8.50 -15.03
C ARG A 386 2.79 9.07 -15.55
N VAL A 387 3.22 10.20 -15.02
CA VAL A 387 4.52 10.76 -15.35
C VAL A 387 5.66 9.93 -14.73
N ILE A 388 6.72 9.71 -15.47
CA ILE A 388 7.97 9.12 -14.99
C ILE A 388 8.81 10.24 -14.38
N LEU A 389 9.16 10.10 -13.11
CA LEU A 389 10.06 10.98 -12.38
C LEU A 389 11.39 10.26 -12.08
N MET A 390 12.38 10.97 -11.56
CA MET A 390 13.64 10.35 -11.10
C MET A 390 13.43 9.29 -10.03
N GLY A 391 12.46 9.51 -9.12
CA GLY A 391 12.05 8.55 -8.09
C GLY A 391 10.64 8.83 -7.60
N HIS A 392 9.94 7.77 -7.17
CA HIS A 392 8.64 7.87 -6.51
C HIS A 392 8.41 6.65 -5.60
N LYS A 393 8.00 6.89 -4.35
CA LYS A 393 7.66 5.84 -3.38
C LYS A 393 6.47 6.26 -2.51
N ILE A 394 5.54 5.35 -2.29
CA ILE A 394 4.55 5.45 -1.22
C ILE A 394 5.25 5.03 0.07
N LEU A 395 5.28 5.90 1.07
CA LEU A 395 5.99 5.66 2.33
C LEU A 395 5.06 5.23 3.46
N TYR A 396 3.81 5.71 3.46
CA TYR A 396 2.84 5.38 4.48
C TYR A 396 1.44 5.27 3.87
N SER A 397 0.74 4.22 4.27
CA SER A 397 -0.66 3.96 3.95
C SER A 397 -1.45 3.71 5.23
N ALA A 398 -2.76 3.89 5.21
CA ALA A 398 -3.63 3.58 6.34
C ALA A 398 -3.50 2.09 6.72
N GLY A 399 -3.34 1.81 8.02
CA GLY A 399 -3.11 0.48 8.55
C GLY A 399 -1.65 0.05 8.65
N ASP A 400 -0.71 0.74 7.98
CA ASP A 400 0.71 0.46 8.15
C ASP A 400 1.14 0.70 9.60
N TYR A 401 2.01 -0.16 10.12
CA TYR A 401 2.59 -0.04 11.47
C TYR A 401 1.55 0.20 12.58
N ASN A 402 0.34 -0.36 12.41
CA ASN A 402 -0.81 -0.24 13.32
C ASN A 402 -1.37 1.20 13.51
N SER A 403 -1.18 2.08 12.57
CA SER A 403 -1.74 3.43 12.57
C SER A 403 -2.97 3.49 11.65
N ALA A 404 -4.09 4.00 12.14
CA ALA A 404 -5.31 4.12 11.35
C ALA A 404 -5.17 5.08 10.16
N ALA A 405 -4.28 6.08 10.26
CA ALA A 405 -4.00 7.02 9.18
C ALA A 405 -2.64 7.72 9.38
N TYR A 406 -2.14 8.32 8.29
CA TYR A 406 -0.95 9.17 8.32
C TYR A 406 -1.25 10.52 7.70
N ARG A 407 -0.71 11.61 8.28
CA ARG A 407 -0.88 12.96 7.78
C ARG A 407 0.33 13.85 8.04
N ILE A 408 0.28 15.07 7.54
CA ILE A 408 1.17 16.20 7.88
C ILE A 408 2.63 15.87 7.53
N PRO A 409 2.97 15.86 6.24
CA PRO A 409 4.32 15.56 5.79
C PRO A 409 5.31 16.69 6.12
N ALA A 410 6.50 16.30 6.54
CA ALA A 410 7.70 17.13 6.63
C ALA A 410 8.89 16.37 6.05
N ILE A 411 9.80 17.05 5.36
CA ILE A 411 11.03 16.45 4.80
C ILE A 411 12.21 17.42 4.93
N CYS A 412 13.39 16.87 5.17
CA CYS A 412 14.66 17.61 5.04
C CYS A 412 15.78 16.71 4.52
N THR A 413 16.83 17.34 3.99
CA THR A 413 18.09 16.66 3.62
C THR A 413 19.13 17.01 4.68
N ALA A 414 19.66 15.99 5.35
CA ALA A 414 20.75 16.13 6.31
C ALA A 414 22.07 16.52 5.62
N ILE A 415 23.07 16.96 6.41
CA ILE A 415 24.37 17.37 5.85
C ILE A 415 25.20 16.22 5.28
N ASP A 416 24.82 14.97 5.56
CA ASP A 416 25.44 13.76 4.97
C ASP A 416 24.70 13.27 3.70
N GLY A 417 23.76 14.07 3.16
CA GLY A 417 22.92 13.73 2.01
C GLY A 417 21.71 12.85 2.35
N SER A 418 21.56 12.36 3.58
CA SER A 418 20.41 11.54 3.95
C SER A 418 19.12 12.32 3.92
N LEU A 419 18.05 11.68 3.43
CA LEU A 419 16.70 12.24 3.48
C LEU A 419 16.01 11.77 4.76
N ILE A 420 15.35 12.70 5.45
CA ILE A 420 14.54 12.42 6.61
C ILE A 420 13.13 12.93 6.36
N VAL A 421 12.13 12.04 6.47
CA VAL A 421 10.72 12.41 6.48
C VAL A 421 10.16 12.28 7.88
N ALA A 422 9.23 13.18 8.23
CA ALA A 422 8.42 13.09 9.45
C ALA A 422 6.95 13.23 9.11
N ALA A 423 6.09 12.59 9.90
CA ALA A 423 4.64 12.64 9.73
C ALA A 423 3.91 12.35 11.05
N ASP A 424 2.63 12.75 11.10
CA ASP A 424 1.69 12.27 12.10
C ASP A 424 1.36 10.79 11.83
N ALA A 425 1.62 9.91 12.76
CA ALA A 425 1.06 8.57 12.82
C ALA A 425 -0.20 8.60 13.71
N ARG A 426 -1.37 8.59 13.11
CA ARG A 426 -2.66 8.70 13.79
C ARG A 426 -3.17 7.32 14.16
N ILE A 427 -2.98 6.93 15.41
CA ILE A 427 -3.12 5.54 15.85
C ILE A 427 -4.56 5.07 15.79
N ASP A 428 -5.51 5.82 16.36
CA ASP A 428 -6.88 5.34 16.55
C ASP A 428 -7.82 5.74 15.40
N ASN A 429 -7.62 6.91 14.80
CA ASN A 429 -8.49 7.47 13.75
C ASN A 429 -7.83 8.68 13.09
N ASN A 430 -8.43 9.22 12.03
CA ASN A 430 -7.88 10.34 11.25
C ASN A 430 -8.22 11.75 11.81
N THR A 431 -8.41 11.93 13.11
CA THR A 431 -8.70 13.25 13.70
C THR A 431 -7.42 13.97 14.15
N ASP A 432 -7.47 15.32 14.17
CA ASP A 432 -6.41 16.14 14.70
C ASP A 432 -6.37 16.09 16.26
N LEU A 433 -5.36 16.74 16.87
CA LEU A 433 -5.30 16.89 18.32
C LEU A 433 -6.59 17.48 18.92
N PRO A 434 -7.03 17.03 20.11
CA PRO A 434 -6.41 15.97 20.92
C PRO A 434 -6.73 14.59 20.38
N GLY A 435 -5.76 13.68 20.43
CA GLY A 435 -5.89 12.31 19.93
C GLY A 435 -4.60 11.53 20.17
N ASN A 436 -4.68 10.23 20.00
CA ASN A 436 -3.51 9.36 20.04
C ASN A 436 -2.75 9.48 18.70
N ILE A 437 -1.83 10.43 18.63
CA ILE A 437 -1.02 10.77 17.47
C ILE A 437 0.44 10.77 17.87
N ASP A 438 1.27 10.08 17.10
CA ASP A 438 2.71 10.03 17.31
C ASP A 438 3.45 10.76 16.17
N ILE A 439 4.62 11.32 16.43
CA ILE A 439 5.52 11.73 15.36
C ILE A 439 6.40 10.56 14.97
N THR A 440 6.25 10.13 13.72
CA THR A 440 7.05 9.09 13.09
C THR A 440 8.04 9.68 12.11
N VAL A 441 9.24 9.09 12.03
CA VAL A 441 10.28 9.49 11.06
C VAL A 441 10.80 8.26 10.30
N ARG A 442 11.20 8.46 9.03
CA ARG A 442 11.97 7.48 8.24
C ARG A 442 13.17 8.16 7.62
N ARG A 443 14.21 7.37 7.33
CA ARG A 443 15.47 7.82 6.76
C ARG A 443 15.79 7.05 5.48
N SER A 444 16.33 7.75 4.48
CA SER A 444 16.91 7.18 3.26
C SER A 444 18.33 7.70 3.07
N THR A 445 19.24 6.86 2.53
CA THR A 445 20.64 7.19 2.20
C THR A 445 20.95 7.02 0.72
N ASP A 446 19.94 6.79 -0.11
CA ASP A 446 20.04 6.50 -1.53
C ASP A 446 19.05 7.35 -2.35
N ASN A 447 18.95 8.63 -1.99
CA ASN A 447 18.11 9.61 -2.67
C ASN A 447 16.60 9.23 -2.71
N GLY A 448 16.13 8.44 -1.73
CA GLY A 448 14.73 8.07 -1.61
C GLY A 448 14.34 6.76 -2.32
N ASP A 449 15.30 6.01 -2.84
CA ASP A 449 15.04 4.73 -3.49
C ASP A 449 14.65 3.65 -2.46
N THR A 450 15.32 3.64 -1.31
CA THR A 450 14.95 2.80 -0.14
C THR A 450 14.84 3.62 1.15
N TRP A 451 14.01 3.15 2.07
CA TRP A 451 13.72 3.83 3.33
C TRP A 451 13.77 2.84 4.49
N LEU A 452 14.44 3.22 5.57
CA LEU A 452 14.44 2.45 6.81
C LEU A 452 13.03 2.36 7.40
N ASP A 453 12.81 1.40 8.29
CA ASP A 453 11.58 1.29 9.05
C ASP A 453 11.32 2.56 9.89
N PRO A 454 10.06 2.90 10.15
CA PRO A 454 9.72 4.11 10.91
C PRO A 454 10.18 4.03 12.36
N VAL A 455 10.62 5.19 12.88
CA VAL A 455 10.96 5.39 14.29
C VAL A 455 9.99 6.41 14.88
N ILE A 456 9.37 6.10 16.01
CA ILE A 456 8.56 7.05 16.78
C ILE A 456 9.49 7.94 17.59
N ILE A 457 9.42 9.25 17.38
CA ILE A 457 10.25 10.25 18.07
C ILE A 457 9.50 11.04 19.14
N ALA A 458 8.17 10.98 19.13
CA ALA A 458 7.32 11.57 20.15
C ALA A 458 6.01 10.75 20.24
N ASP A 459 5.72 10.27 21.45
CA ASP A 459 4.49 9.59 21.86
C ASP A 459 4.08 10.13 23.23
N PHE A 460 2.91 10.74 23.31
CA PHE A 460 2.30 11.25 24.55
C PHE A 460 0.96 10.56 24.84
N GLY A 461 0.70 9.42 24.20
CA GLY A 461 -0.57 8.70 24.26
C GLY A 461 -1.74 9.60 23.84
N ASN A 462 -2.82 9.60 24.59
CA ASN A 462 -4.01 10.41 24.25
C ASN A 462 -3.80 11.95 24.26
N TYR A 463 -2.64 12.43 24.65
CA TYR A 463 -2.27 13.86 24.53
C TYR A 463 -1.58 14.15 23.20
N GLY A 464 -1.18 13.15 22.47
CA GLY A 464 -0.62 13.17 21.11
C GLY A 464 0.51 14.15 20.83
N ALA A 465 1.17 13.94 19.72
CA ALA A 465 2.11 14.86 19.07
C ALA A 465 1.73 14.99 17.61
N SER A 466 1.71 16.20 17.05
CA SER A 466 1.22 16.48 15.70
C SER A 466 1.90 17.70 15.09
N ASP A 467 1.77 17.86 13.78
CA ASP A 467 2.29 19.00 13.01
C ASP A 467 3.83 19.09 13.01
N PRO A 468 4.58 18.05 12.59
CA PRO A 468 6.03 18.11 12.55
C PRO A 468 6.54 19.17 11.59
N ALA A 469 7.57 19.90 11.99
CA ALA A 469 8.33 20.84 11.17
C ALA A 469 9.82 20.57 11.34
N LEU A 470 10.51 20.19 10.25
CA LEU A 470 11.91 19.82 10.24
C LEU A 470 12.81 21.01 9.88
N VAL A 471 13.98 21.09 10.51
CA VAL A 471 15.07 21.97 10.13
C VAL A 471 16.42 21.32 10.41
N VAL A 472 17.37 21.53 9.51
CA VAL A 472 18.77 21.13 9.69
C VAL A 472 19.60 22.31 10.14
N ASN A 473 20.27 22.20 11.28
CA ASN A 473 21.26 23.15 11.72
C ASN A 473 22.57 22.90 10.93
N ARG A 474 22.82 23.70 9.91
CA ARG A 474 23.97 23.54 9.00
C ARG A 474 25.32 23.70 9.72
N ASN A 475 25.35 24.35 10.91
CA ASN A 475 26.58 24.54 11.66
C ASN A 475 27.01 23.30 12.46
N SER A 476 26.05 22.53 13.00
CA SER A 476 26.30 21.33 13.81
C SER A 476 25.95 20.02 13.08
N GLY A 477 25.10 20.07 12.06
CA GLY A 477 24.51 18.90 11.41
C GLY A 477 23.30 18.32 12.13
N ASP A 478 22.91 18.88 13.27
CA ASP A 478 21.74 18.42 14.01
C ASP A 478 20.46 18.66 13.21
N ILE A 479 19.54 17.69 13.30
CA ILE A 479 18.19 17.83 12.80
C ILE A 479 17.26 18.10 13.98
N ILE A 480 16.43 19.12 13.86
CA ILE A 480 15.42 19.51 14.85
C ILE A 480 14.04 19.31 14.24
N CYS A 481 13.19 18.58 14.96
CA CYS A 481 11.78 18.43 14.64
C CYS A 481 10.98 19.22 15.69
N LEU A 482 10.33 20.30 15.28
CA LEU A 482 9.36 21.05 16.11
C LEU A 482 7.98 20.44 15.89
N TYR A 483 7.13 20.39 16.92
CA TYR A 483 5.75 19.90 16.78
C TYR A 483 4.86 20.36 17.91
N ALA A 484 3.54 20.25 17.70
CA ALA A 484 2.53 20.54 18.72
C ALA A 484 2.19 19.28 19.53
N SER A 485 1.70 19.45 20.76
CA SER A 485 1.19 18.35 21.58
C SER A 485 0.10 18.78 22.53
N HIS A 486 -0.51 17.79 23.20
CA HIS A 486 -1.44 17.91 24.32
C HIS A 486 -2.88 18.16 23.88
N VAL A 487 -3.32 19.42 23.73
CA VAL A 487 -4.69 19.74 23.24
C VAL A 487 -4.60 20.36 21.85
N GLY A 488 -5.71 20.25 21.11
CA GLY A 488 -5.79 20.92 19.80
C GLY A 488 -5.81 22.44 19.94
N LEU A 489 -5.46 23.15 18.87
CA LEU A 489 -5.42 24.61 18.83
C LEU A 489 -6.74 25.27 19.27
N PHE A 490 -7.88 24.67 18.85
CA PHE A 490 -9.21 25.20 19.14
C PHE A 490 -9.76 24.80 20.52
N GLN A 491 -9.21 23.75 21.12
CA GLN A 491 -9.51 23.30 22.49
C GLN A 491 -8.57 23.93 23.53
N SER A 492 -7.49 24.56 23.08
CA SER A 492 -6.52 25.25 23.94
C SER A 492 -7.16 26.39 24.73
N THR A 493 -6.76 26.53 25.98
CA THR A 493 -7.12 27.58 26.90
C THR A 493 -5.90 28.06 27.70
N PRO A 494 -5.90 29.25 28.32
CA PRO A 494 -4.77 29.67 29.16
C PRO A 494 -4.45 28.71 30.31
N ALA A 495 -5.42 27.94 30.80
CA ALA A 495 -5.24 26.94 31.86
C ALA A 495 -4.84 25.55 31.34
N ASN A 496 -5.09 25.28 30.08
CA ASN A 496 -4.75 24.02 29.43
C ASN A 496 -4.33 24.29 27.98
N ARG A 497 -3.06 24.63 27.79
CA ARG A 497 -2.51 25.10 26.51
C ARG A 497 -2.12 23.94 25.59
N ILE A 498 -2.29 24.13 24.28
CA ILE A 498 -1.51 23.41 23.29
C ILE A 498 -0.03 23.71 23.53
N ARG A 499 0.82 22.71 23.45
CA ARG A 499 2.24 22.79 23.80
C ARG A 499 3.09 22.76 22.55
N VAL A 500 4.23 23.42 22.59
CA VAL A 500 5.26 23.35 21.57
C VAL A 500 6.41 22.51 22.12
N GLN A 501 6.76 21.48 21.36
CA GLN A 501 7.81 20.52 21.69
C GLN A 501 8.86 20.50 20.59
N LEU A 502 10.02 19.94 20.89
CA LEU A 502 11.01 19.57 19.90
C LEU A 502 11.70 18.25 20.25
N SER A 503 12.13 17.52 19.23
CA SER A 503 13.07 16.41 19.32
C SER A 503 14.27 16.70 18.42
N ARG A 504 15.48 16.24 18.84
CA ARG A 504 16.74 16.47 18.13
C ARG A 504 17.40 15.16 17.75
N SER A 505 18.02 15.13 16.57
CA SER A 505 18.95 14.08 16.15
C SER A 505 20.31 14.69 15.85
N SER A 506 21.37 14.13 16.40
CA SER A 506 22.76 14.53 16.15
C SER A 506 23.52 13.53 15.28
N ASP A 507 22.83 12.55 14.72
CA ASP A 507 23.36 11.48 13.89
C ASP A 507 22.60 11.28 12.57
N HIS A 508 22.17 12.41 11.98
CA HIS A 508 21.50 12.48 10.68
C HIS A 508 20.19 11.67 10.63
N GLY A 509 19.40 11.69 11.71
CA GLY A 509 18.08 11.09 11.77
C GLY A 509 18.07 9.59 12.14
N LEU A 510 19.20 8.99 12.54
CA LEU A 510 19.23 7.59 12.97
C LEU A 510 18.61 7.41 14.36
N THR A 511 19.01 8.27 15.31
CA THR A 511 18.44 8.30 16.66
C THR A 511 17.99 9.71 17.05
N TRP A 512 17.07 9.78 17.98
CA TRP A 512 16.45 11.03 18.40
C TRP A 512 16.41 11.14 19.92
N ASP A 513 16.68 12.34 20.41
CA ASP A 513 16.59 12.66 21.84
C ASP A 513 15.12 12.63 22.30
N THR A 514 14.92 12.45 23.58
CA THR A 514 13.60 12.57 24.20
C THR A 514 13.01 13.96 23.98
N PRO A 515 11.68 14.09 23.77
CA PRO A 515 11.01 15.36 23.59
C PRO A 515 11.34 16.43 24.66
N VAL A 516 11.57 17.67 24.23
CA VAL A 516 11.80 18.83 25.10
C VAL A 516 10.68 19.83 24.87
N GLU A 517 9.98 20.22 25.94
CA GLU A 517 8.95 21.23 25.89
C GLU A 517 9.57 22.65 25.91
N ILE A 518 9.23 23.48 24.92
CA ILE A 518 9.67 24.87 24.78
C ILE A 518 8.51 25.89 24.90
N THR A 519 7.34 25.42 25.32
CA THR A 519 6.10 26.26 25.38
C THR A 519 6.32 27.60 26.07
N ASP A 520 6.94 27.58 27.24
CA ASP A 520 7.14 28.83 28.01
C ASP A 520 8.16 29.79 27.38
N GLN A 521 8.99 29.34 26.44
CA GLN A 521 9.95 30.16 25.71
C GLN A 521 9.28 30.92 24.55
N VAL A 522 8.27 30.28 23.92
CA VAL A 522 7.66 30.77 22.68
C VAL A 522 6.26 31.35 22.83
N TYR A 523 5.75 31.43 24.05
CA TYR A 523 4.45 32.05 24.35
C TYR A 523 4.58 33.43 24.97
N ALA A 524 4.09 34.44 24.28
CA ALA A 524 3.99 35.78 24.87
C ALA A 524 2.85 35.87 25.90
N THR A 525 2.99 36.77 26.83
CA THR A 525 1.91 37.14 27.78
C THR A 525 0.68 37.61 26.99
N GLY A 526 -0.46 37.00 27.27
CA GLY A 526 -1.73 37.29 26.59
C GLY A 526 -2.04 36.46 25.37
N TRP A 527 -1.15 35.57 24.92
CA TRP A 527 -1.47 34.59 23.91
C TRP A 527 -2.35 33.49 24.49
N TYR A 528 -3.47 33.24 23.82
CA TYR A 528 -4.45 32.23 24.26
C TYR A 528 -4.06 30.83 23.83
N ALA A 529 -3.60 30.66 22.57
CA ALA A 529 -3.08 29.44 22.00
C ALA A 529 -2.02 29.76 20.94
N ALA A 530 -1.00 28.91 20.82
CA ALA A 530 0.01 29.03 19.77
C ALA A 530 0.54 27.66 19.36
N TRP A 531 0.79 27.45 18.04
CA TRP A 531 1.37 26.22 17.51
C TRP A 531 2.30 26.53 16.33
N VAL A 532 3.35 25.73 16.15
CA VAL A 532 4.29 25.86 15.04
C VAL A 532 3.63 25.33 13.75
N ALA A 533 3.81 26.01 12.64
CA ALA A 533 3.34 25.56 11.34
C ALA A 533 4.17 24.35 10.87
N SER A 534 3.47 23.27 10.47
CA SER A 534 4.08 22.01 10.04
C SER A 534 4.84 22.11 8.72
N GLY A 535 5.71 21.13 8.43
CA GLY A 535 6.49 20.95 7.21
C GLY A 535 7.94 21.38 7.40
N SER A 536 8.29 22.63 7.15
CA SER A 536 9.66 23.13 7.25
C SER A 536 9.81 24.35 8.19
N ALA A 537 10.93 24.36 8.93
CA ALA A 537 11.52 25.55 9.52
C ALA A 537 12.88 25.82 8.84
N HIS A 538 13.44 27.01 8.97
CA HIS A 538 14.59 27.41 8.18
C HIS A 538 15.74 27.98 9.01
N GLN A 539 16.97 27.74 8.56
CA GLN A 539 18.15 28.42 9.10
C GLN A 539 18.57 29.53 8.13
N LEU A 540 18.66 30.76 8.65
CA LEU A 540 19.09 31.94 7.90
C LEU A 540 20.62 31.91 7.65
N ALA A 541 21.10 32.80 6.77
CA ALA A 541 22.53 32.91 6.47
C ALA A 541 23.39 33.27 7.69
N ASN A 542 22.84 34.05 8.61
CA ASN A 542 23.50 34.44 9.87
C ASN A 542 23.54 33.32 10.94
N GLY A 543 22.94 32.13 10.64
CA GLY A 543 22.86 30.98 11.53
C GLY A 543 21.62 30.91 12.42
N ARG A 544 20.79 31.94 12.46
CA ARG A 544 19.51 31.96 13.19
C ARG A 544 18.57 30.93 12.60
N ILE A 545 17.93 30.12 13.45
CA ILE A 545 16.85 29.21 13.06
C ILE A 545 15.52 29.93 13.28
N VAL A 546 14.63 29.91 12.28
CA VAL A 546 13.32 30.57 12.33
C VAL A 546 12.20 29.60 11.99
N ALA A 547 11.04 29.77 12.63
CA ALA A 547 9.82 29.04 12.29
C ALA A 547 8.61 29.97 12.41
N ALA A 548 7.60 29.75 11.55
CA ALA A 548 6.34 30.46 11.65
C ALA A 548 5.47 29.83 12.76
N ILE A 549 4.83 30.68 13.56
CA ILE A 549 3.92 30.23 14.61
C ILE A 549 2.55 30.91 14.44
N GLY A 550 1.49 30.12 14.51
CA GLY A 550 0.12 30.60 14.50
C GLY A 550 -0.37 30.86 15.93
N VAL A 551 -0.96 32.02 16.17
CA VAL A 551 -1.38 32.50 17.51
C VAL A 551 -2.85 32.86 17.53
N ARG A 552 -3.54 32.49 18.59
CA ARG A 552 -4.88 32.96 18.94
C ARG A 552 -4.81 33.79 20.20
N TYR A 553 -5.49 34.94 20.21
CA TYR A 553 -5.53 35.88 21.37
C TYR A 553 -6.75 35.65 22.27
N SER A 554 -7.75 34.92 21.79
CA SER A 554 -8.95 34.52 22.53
C SER A 554 -9.57 33.24 21.94
N ALA A 555 -10.56 32.68 22.60
CA ALA A 555 -11.30 31.53 22.11
C ALA A 555 -11.99 31.75 20.75
N SER A 556 -12.32 32.99 20.41
CA SER A 556 -13.01 33.37 19.17
C SER A 556 -12.15 34.16 18.19
N SER A 557 -10.88 34.47 18.52
CA SER A 557 -10.03 35.20 17.58
C SER A 557 -9.62 34.32 16.39
N ALA A 558 -9.48 34.94 15.23
CA ALA A 558 -8.77 34.35 14.12
C ALA A 558 -7.30 34.11 14.49
N ILE A 559 -6.61 33.32 13.68
CA ILE A 559 -5.19 33.02 13.83
C ILE A 559 -4.37 34.20 13.31
N ALA A 560 -3.43 34.66 14.09
CA ALA A 560 -2.39 35.62 13.69
C ALA A 560 -1.06 34.90 13.48
N ASN A 561 -0.27 35.31 12.50
CA ASN A 561 1.06 34.73 12.26
C ASN A 561 2.12 35.58 12.94
N HIS A 562 3.03 34.90 13.61
CA HIS A 562 4.25 35.43 14.21
C HIS A 562 5.44 34.57 13.80
N MET A 563 6.63 34.96 14.23
CA MET A 563 7.87 34.20 14.08
C MET A 563 8.44 33.83 15.44
N ILE A 564 8.95 32.63 15.56
CA ILE A 564 9.84 32.22 16.65
C ILE A 564 11.24 31.99 16.07
N TYR A 565 12.26 32.13 16.90
CA TYR A 565 13.64 31.97 16.48
C TYR A 565 14.56 31.42 17.57
N SER A 566 15.69 30.88 17.16
CA SER A 566 16.79 30.44 17.99
C SER A 566 18.12 30.95 17.42
N ASP A 567 18.95 31.59 18.25
CA ASP A 567 20.28 32.05 17.88
C ASP A 567 21.41 31.10 18.35
N ASP A 568 21.06 30.02 19.03
CA ASP A 568 22.01 29.08 19.61
C ASP A 568 21.81 27.61 19.11
N GLY A 569 21.37 27.50 17.87
CA GLY A 569 21.20 26.21 17.19
C GLY A 569 20.01 25.40 17.68
N GLY A 570 18.94 26.05 18.15
CA GLY A 570 17.71 25.42 18.59
C GLY A 570 17.68 24.95 20.03
N VAL A 571 18.61 25.43 20.87
CA VAL A 571 18.65 25.12 22.32
C VAL A 571 17.69 26.01 23.08
N ASN A 572 17.75 27.33 22.84
CA ASN A 572 16.83 28.30 23.41
C ASN A 572 16.05 28.99 22.31
N TRP A 573 14.77 29.23 22.57
CA TRP A 573 13.85 29.79 21.60
C TRP A 573 13.26 31.10 22.12
N ASN A 574 12.98 32.00 21.23
CA ASN A 574 12.35 33.30 21.46
C ASN A 574 11.22 33.52 20.46
N TYR A 575 10.35 34.48 20.74
CA TYR A 575 9.29 34.91 19.82
C TYR A 575 9.45 36.36 19.44
N ILE A 576 9.00 36.70 18.23
CA ILE A 576 8.81 38.06 17.78
C ILE A 576 7.39 38.50 18.13
N SER A 577 7.28 39.65 18.84
CA SER A 577 5.98 40.15 19.28
C SER A 577 5.16 40.81 18.16
N ASP A 578 5.83 41.31 17.11
CA ASP A 578 5.13 41.91 15.98
C ASP A 578 4.34 40.85 15.18
N VAL A 579 3.23 41.31 14.58
CA VAL A 579 2.27 40.44 13.89
C VAL A 579 2.55 40.49 12.40
N ALA A 580 3.03 39.40 11.84
CA ALA A 580 3.24 39.29 10.39
C ALA A 580 1.93 39.38 9.62
N SER A 581 0.88 38.75 10.10
CA SER A 581 -0.44 38.84 9.49
C SER A 581 -1.56 38.48 10.47
N TYR A 582 -2.64 39.23 10.42
CA TYR A 582 -3.92 38.85 11.03
C TYR A 582 -4.72 38.01 10.02
N ASN A 583 -5.59 37.12 10.52
CA ASN A 583 -6.41 36.23 9.71
C ASN A 583 -5.57 35.35 8.74
N GLY A 584 -4.53 34.73 9.28
CA GLY A 584 -3.69 33.78 8.60
C GLY A 584 -3.93 32.34 9.08
N ASN A 585 -2.95 31.47 8.83
CA ASN A 585 -2.96 30.07 9.22
C ASN A 585 -1.50 29.54 9.20
N GLU A 586 -1.24 28.30 8.74
CA GLU A 586 0.12 27.80 8.53
C GLU A 586 0.90 28.71 7.59
N ALA A 587 2.19 28.85 7.85
CA ALA A 587 3.06 29.72 7.08
C ALA A 587 4.49 29.18 7.01
N LYS A 588 5.25 29.64 6.03
CA LYS A 588 6.68 29.35 5.85
C LYS A 588 7.44 30.66 5.69
N ILE A 589 8.70 30.66 6.13
CA ILE A 589 9.58 31.84 6.05
C ILE A 589 10.80 31.48 5.20
N VAL A 590 11.14 32.36 4.26
CA VAL A 590 12.35 32.25 3.43
C VAL A 590 13.16 33.53 3.57
N GLU A 591 14.49 33.42 3.63
CA GLU A 591 15.41 34.55 3.50
C GLU A 591 15.63 34.86 2.01
N LEU A 592 15.39 36.10 1.62
CA LEU A 592 15.65 36.60 0.29
C LEU A 592 17.14 36.98 0.13
N ASN A 593 17.61 37.11 -1.12
CA ASN A 593 19.02 37.39 -1.37
C ASN A 593 19.52 38.77 -0.89
N ASN A 594 18.62 39.70 -0.64
CA ASN A 594 18.92 40.99 -0.02
C ASN A 594 18.94 40.96 1.51
N GLY A 595 18.64 39.79 2.11
CA GLY A 595 18.57 39.58 3.57
C GLY A 595 17.19 39.77 4.18
N ASP A 596 16.19 40.24 3.41
CA ASP A 596 14.82 40.36 3.93
C ASP A 596 14.22 38.98 4.19
N LEU A 597 13.26 38.90 5.09
CA LEU A 597 12.49 37.67 5.34
C LEU A 597 11.12 37.78 4.68
N MET A 598 10.76 36.77 3.89
CA MET A 598 9.44 36.69 3.28
C MET A 598 8.65 35.53 3.94
N MET A 599 7.45 35.83 4.45
CA MET A 599 6.54 34.85 5.00
C MET A 599 5.40 34.60 4.01
N ASN A 600 5.25 33.34 3.60
CA ASN A 600 4.17 32.85 2.72
C ASN A 600 3.13 32.13 3.57
N ILE A 601 1.89 32.62 3.57
CA ILE A 601 0.84 32.28 4.55
C ILE A 601 -0.34 31.64 3.84
N ARG A 602 -0.84 30.52 4.37
CA ARG A 602 -2.08 29.88 3.96
C ARG A 602 -3.25 30.82 4.13
N SER A 603 -4.01 31.04 3.06
CA SER A 603 -5.20 31.85 3.07
C SER A 603 -6.22 31.40 2.00
N GLN A 604 -7.39 32.02 1.96
CA GLN A 604 -8.44 31.65 1.03
C GLN A 604 -8.17 32.21 -0.38
N ASN A 605 -8.28 31.41 -1.41
CA ASN A 605 -8.14 31.68 -2.85
C ASN A 605 -6.71 31.92 -3.34
N TYR A 606 -5.88 32.65 -2.59
CA TYR A 606 -4.50 32.99 -2.96
C TYR A 606 -3.60 32.95 -1.74
N ARG A 607 -2.30 32.72 -1.96
CA ARG A 607 -1.32 32.85 -0.86
C ARG A 607 -1.22 34.30 -0.40
N LYS A 608 -1.07 34.50 0.91
CA LYS A 608 -0.82 35.80 1.51
C LYS A 608 0.66 35.95 1.82
N ILE A 609 1.29 36.98 1.34
CA ILE A 609 2.72 37.27 1.50
C ILE A 609 2.91 38.47 2.36
N VAL A 610 3.95 38.45 3.19
CA VAL A 610 4.42 39.62 3.94
C VAL A 610 5.93 39.58 4.05
N VAL A 611 6.59 40.72 3.98
CA VAL A 611 8.05 40.86 4.00
C VAL A 611 8.49 41.70 5.19
N SER A 612 9.63 41.32 5.77
CA SER A 612 10.34 42.07 6.81
C SER A 612 11.75 42.40 6.35
N ASP A 613 12.14 43.66 6.46
CA ASP A 613 13.49 44.18 6.24
C ASP A 613 14.28 44.39 7.56
N THR A 614 13.79 43.82 8.64
CA THR A 614 14.30 43.95 10.01
C THR A 614 14.48 42.59 10.70
N ASP A 615 14.98 41.58 10.00
CA ASP A 615 15.16 40.22 10.54
C ASP A 615 13.92 39.66 11.26
N GLY A 616 12.71 40.03 10.80
CA GLY A 616 11.44 39.63 11.38
C GLY A 616 10.97 40.46 12.58
N GLU A 617 11.75 41.46 13.04
CA GLU A 617 11.39 42.33 14.16
C GLU A 617 10.13 43.17 13.88
N MET A 618 9.96 43.61 12.64
CA MET A 618 8.76 44.26 12.11
C MET A 618 8.38 43.73 10.75
N TRP A 619 7.10 43.57 10.51
CA TRP A 619 6.56 43.07 9.28
C TRP A 619 5.84 44.17 8.48
N GLY A 620 6.02 44.15 7.17
CA GLY A 620 5.36 45.07 6.25
C GLY A 620 3.85 44.81 6.13
N THR A 621 3.23 45.43 5.13
CA THR A 621 1.81 45.21 4.84
C THR A 621 1.61 43.94 4.04
N PRO A 622 0.80 42.97 4.52
CA PRO A 622 0.51 41.77 3.78
C PRO A 622 -0.23 42.04 2.44
N TYR A 623 0.11 41.27 1.42
CA TYR A 623 -0.56 41.31 0.10
C TYR A 623 -0.91 39.88 -0.35
N TYR A 624 -1.73 39.73 -1.39
CA TYR A 624 -2.08 38.47 -1.97
C TYR A 624 -1.28 38.21 -3.25
N GLU A 625 -0.62 37.06 -3.30
CA GLU A 625 0.08 36.59 -4.49
C GLU A 625 -0.88 35.81 -5.40
N THR A 626 -1.31 36.43 -6.51
CA THR A 626 -2.39 35.94 -7.35
C THR A 626 -1.97 34.82 -8.31
N GLU A 627 -0.67 34.62 -8.54
CA GLU A 627 -0.16 33.47 -9.28
C GLU A 627 -0.21 32.19 -8.44
N LEU A 628 -0.17 32.31 -7.11
CA LEU A 628 -0.23 31.19 -6.17
C LEU A 628 -1.65 30.97 -5.64
N ILE A 629 -2.46 30.23 -6.42
CA ILE A 629 -3.83 29.87 -6.04
C ILE A 629 -3.81 28.92 -4.84
N ASP A 630 -4.65 29.15 -3.82
CA ASP A 630 -4.68 28.38 -2.57
C ASP A 630 -6.09 27.88 -2.23
N PRO A 631 -6.32 26.57 -2.14
CA PRO A 631 -7.59 25.99 -1.69
C PRO A 631 -7.74 25.99 -0.16
N PHE A 632 -7.06 26.90 0.54
CA PHE A 632 -6.93 26.89 1.99
C PHE A 632 -6.21 25.62 2.48
N CYS A 633 -4.99 25.41 1.98
CA CYS A 633 -4.17 24.24 2.30
C CYS A 633 -2.77 24.66 2.76
N ASN A 634 -2.13 23.83 3.61
CA ASN A 634 -0.71 24.02 3.91
C ASN A 634 0.10 23.86 2.61
N ALA A 635 1.26 24.51 2.58
CA ALA A 635 2.15 24.57 1.44
C ALA A 635 3.59 24.55 1.95
N ASP A 636 4.54 24.29 1.08
CA ASP A 636 5.94 24.53 1.43
C ASP A 636 6.55 25.64 0.56
N PHE A 637 7.57 26.30 1.12
CA PHE A 637 8.19 27.48 0.53
C PHE A 637 9.65 27.53 1.00
N ILE A 638 10.58 27.22 0.07
CA ILE A 638 12.00 27.06 0.41
C ILE A 638 12.91 27.79 -0.58
N ARG A 639 14.10 28.24 -0.13
CA ARG A 639 15.20 28.68 -0.99
C ARG A 639 15.82 27.46 -1.67
N TYR A 640 15.88 27.45 -3.01
CA TYR A 640 16.51 26.39 -3.77
C TYR A 640 17.99 26.71 -4.03
N THR A 641 18.30 27.82 -4.65
CA THR A 641 19.68 28.30 -4.92
C THR A 641 19.81 29.79 -4.64
N SER A 642 21.04 30.23 -4.34
CA SER A 642 21.36 31.63 -4.11
C SER A 642 22.69 32.00 -4.76
N THR A 643 22.74 33.12 -5.49
CA THR A 643 23.98 33.65 -6.04
C THR A 643 24.99 34.06 -4.96
N LEU A 644 24.54 34.28 -3.72
CA LEU A 644 25.44 34.49 -2.57
C LEU A 644 26.23 33.24 -2.20
N ASN A 645 25.70 32.05 -2.55
CA ASN A 645 26.35 30.76 -2.33
C ASN A 645 27.06 30.26 -3.61
N GLY A 646 27.30 31.12 -4.59
CA GLY A 646 28.04 30.78 -5.82
C GLY A 646 27.20 30.22 -6.97
N PHE A 647 25.91 29.98 -6.77
CA PHE A 647 25.05 29.49 -7.85
C PHE A 647 24.85 30.53 -8.95
N ASN A 648 24.57 30.07 -10.14
CA ASN A 648 24.37 30.91 -11.31
C ASN A 648 23.12 31.79 -11.24
N ARG A 649 22.13 31.40 -10.42
CA ARG A 649 20.82 32.08 -10.33
C ARG A 649 20.21 31.87 -8.95
N ASN A 650 19.45 32.88 -8.51
CA ASN A 650 18.57 32.75 -7.34
C ASN A 650 17.32 31.98 -7.75
N ARG A 651 16.92 31.01 -6.91
CA ARG A 651 15.66 30.28 -7.12
C ARG A 651 14.98 30.03 -5.80
N ILE A 652 13.66 30.18 -5.81
CA ILE A 652 12.76 29.83 -4.71
C ILE A 652 11.75 28.80 -5.23
N LEU A 653 11.47 27.77 -4.42
CA LEU A 653 10.45 26.75 -4.71
C LEU A 653 9.21 26.98 -3.84
N PHE A 654 8.05 26.69 -4.42
CA PHE A 654 6.79 26.64 -3.72
C PHE A 654 6.00 25.40 -4.14
N SER A 655 5.28 24.75 -3.19
CA SER A 655 4.42 23.60 -3.50
C SER A 655 3.07 23.70 -2.81
N ASN A 656 1.98 23.50 -3.55
CA ASN A 656 0.63 23.33 -3.02
C ASN A 656 -0.32 22.70 -4.06
N PRO A 657 -1.56 22.29 -3.65
CA PRO A 657 -2.64 22.01 -4.57
C PRO A 657 -3.05 23.28 -5.34
N LYS A 658 -2.91 23.26 -6.68
CA LYS A 658 -3.22 24.40 -7.56
C LYS A 658 -4.69 24.41 -7.95
N HIS A 659 -5.55 24.77 -6.99
CA HIS A 659 -7.00 24.87 -7.20
C HIS A 659 -7.60 25.92 -6.25
N SER A 660 -8.69 26.55 -6.64
CA SER A 660 -9.26 27.67 -5.86
C SER A 660 -10.04 27.23 -4.60
N SER A 661 -10.51 25.98 -4.53
CA SER A 661 -11.37 25.51 -3.44
C SER A 661 -11.19 24.04 -3.05
N SER A 662 -10.63 23.22 -3.93
CA SER A 662 -10.46 21.76 -3.71
C SER A 662 -8.99 21.42 -3.56
N ARG A 663 -8.67 20.46 -2.71
CA ARG A 663 -7.32 19.94 -2.50
C ARG A 663 -6.99 18.89 -3.56
N VAL A 664 -6.70 19.35 -4.77
CA VAL A 664 -6.37 18.55 -5.97
C VAL A 664 -5.28 19.27 -6.77
N ASN A 665 -4.67 18.58 -7.71
CA ASN A 665 -3.67 19.14 -8.62
C ASN A 665 -2.43 19.68 -7.89
N LEU A 666 -1.69 18.80 -7.20
CA LEU A 666 -0.43 19.20 -6.57
C LEU A 666 0.57 19.70 -7.60
N HIS A 667 1.05 20.92 -7.41
CA HIS A 667 2.07 21.55 -8.25
C HIS A 667 3.29 21.95 -7.43
N VAL A 668 4.42 22.00 -8.12
CA VAL A 668 5.64 22.69 -7.68
C VAL A 668 5.91 23.85 -8.64
N PHE A 669 6.26 24.99 -8.06
CA PHE A 669 6.52 26.24 -8.76
C PHE A 669 7.97 26.67 -8.52
N VAL A 670 8.56 27.37 -9.48
CA VAL A 670 9.89 27.99 -9.35
C VAL A 670 9.77 29.46 -9.65
N SER A 671 10.29 30.28 -8.75
CA SER A 671 10.61 31.69 -9.00
C SER A 671 12.12 31.84 -9.20
N VAL A 672 12.52 32.74 -10.07
CA VAL A 672 13.93 33.08 -10.38
C VAL A 672 14.25 34.56 -10.06
N ASP A 673 13.34 35.28 -9.46
CA ASP A 673 13.36 36.72 -9.18
C ASP A 673 12.88 37.06 -7.77
N GLU A 674 13.24 36.21 -6.77
CA GLU A 674 12.95 36.42 -5.35
C GLU A 674 11.44 36.38 -5.03
N ALA A 675 10.68 35.51 -5.72
CA ALA A 675 9.25 35.31 -5.62
C ALA A 675 8.37 36.49 -6.15
N ASP A 676 8.94 37.36 -6.98
CA ASP A 676 8.17 38.38 -7.67
C ASP A 676 7.29 37.79 -8.77
N THR A 677 7.78 36.75 -9.49
CA THR A 677 7.02 35.99 -10.50
C THR A 677 7.29 34.48 -10.39
N TRP A 678 6.40 33.69 -10.98
CA TRP A 678 6.47 32.21 -10.96
C TRP A 678 6.43 31.63 -12.38
N PRO A 679 7.50 31.82 -13.19
CA PRO A 679 7.52 31.45 -14.61
C PRO A 679 7.40 29.97 -14.88
N TYR A 680 7.80 29.11 -13.92
CA TYR A 680 7.75 27.67 -14.08
C TYR A 680 6.84 27.03 -13.04
N SER A 681 6.00 26.09 -13.48
CA SER A 681 5.24 25.19 -12.61
C SER A 681 4.92 23.89 -13.29
N LYS A 682 5.02 22.79 -12.53
CA LYS A 682 4.66 21.44 -13.00
C LYS A 682 3.69 20.78 -12.03
N GLN A 683 2.76 20.06 -12.60
CA GLN A 683 1.88 19.16 -11.86
C GLN A 683 2.65 17.90 -11.48
N ILE A 684 2.70 17.60 -10.18
CA ILE A 684 3.27 16.37 -9.65
C ILE A 684 2.20 15.27 -9.64
N TYR A 685 0.97 15.62 -9.24
CA TYR A 685 -0.14 14.68 -9.14
C TYR A 685 -1.46 15.41 -9.40
N SER A 686 -2.30 14.84 -10.26
CA SER A 686 -3.58 15.44 -10.69
C SER A 686 -4.74 15.19 -9.73
N GLY A 687 -4.68 14.08 -8.96
CA GLY A 687 -5.75 13.65 -8.08
C GLY A 687 -5.86 14.44 -6.77
N ASN A 688 -6.54 13.85 -5.79
CA ASN A 688 -6.68 14.43 -4.45
C ASN A 688 -5.32 14.54 -3.77
N ALA A 689 -4.89 15.76 -3.46
CA ALA A 689 -3.63 16.04 -2.79
C ALA A 689 -3.82 17.16 -1.77
N ALA A 690 -3.13 17.09 -0.65
CA ALA A 690 -3.27 18.10 0.38
C ALA A 690 -1.92 18.69 0.78
N TYR A 691 -1.40 18.40 1.97
CA TYR A 691 -0.16 18.98 2.47
C TYR A 691 1.05 18.43 1.73
N SER A 692 2.07 19.25 1.59
CA SER A 692 3.35 18.91 0.96
C SER A 692 4.50 19.61 1.65
N SER A 693 5.69 19.00 1.59
CA SER A 693 6.95 19.58 2.08
C SER A 693 8.06 19.26 1.09
N LEU A 694 8.95 20.22 0.87
CA LEU A 694 10.01 20.22 -0.13
C LEU A 694 11.40 20.07 0.50
N THR A 695 12.31 19.44 -0.22
CA THR A 695 13.74 19.46 0.11
C THR A 695 14.58 19.48 -1.16
N ILE A 696 15.87 19.73 -1.00
CA ILE A 696 16.86 19.71 -2.08
C ILE A 696 17.86 18.61 -1.76
N LEU A 697 18.06 17.70 -2.70
CA LEU A 697 19.01 16.61 -2.55
C LEU A 697 20.43 17.10 -2.87
N GLU A 698 21.43 16.31 -2.51
CA GLU A 698 22.84 16.65 -2.69
C GLU A 698 23.21 16.82 -4.19
N ASP A 699 22.56 16.06 -5.07
CA ASP A 699 22.73 16.19 -6.53
C ASP A 699 21.92 17.34 -7.17
N GLY A 700 21.32 18.18 -6.35
CA GLY A 700 20.47 19.28 -6.79
C GLY A 700 19.07 18.90 -7.25
N SER A 701 18.71 17.60 -7.25
CA SER A 701 17.33 17.20 -7.52
C SER A 701 16.40 17.67 -6.40
N ILE A 702 15.12 17.80 -6.73
CA ILE A 702 14.09 18.32 -5.84
C ILE A 702 13.30 17.13 -5.30
N GLY A 703 13.20 17.02 -3.97
CA GLY A 703 12.36 16.07 -3.28
C GLY A 703 11.09 16.71 -2.76
N ILE A 704 9.97 16.02 -2.89
CA ILE A 704 8.69 16.40 -2.30
C ILE A 704 8.06 15.23 -1.55
N PHE A 705 7.66 15.46 -0.31
CA PHE A 705 6.89 14.53 0.48
C PHE A 705 5.48 15.08 0.67
N TYR A 706 4.43 14.32 0.29
CA TYR A 706 3.10 14.88 0.12
C TYR A 706 1.97 13.89 0.40
N GLU A 707 0.82 14.45 0.79
CA GLU A 707 -0.44 13.72 0.93
C GLU A 707 -1.08 13.52 -0.45
N ASN A 708 -1.47 12.29 -0.76
CA ASN A 708 -2.28 11.97 -1.93
C ASN A 708 -3.52 11.16 -1.53
N GLY A 709 -4.47 10.99 -2.44
CA GLY A 709 -5.71 10.25 -2.22
C GLY A 709 -5.99 9.22 -3.32
N GLU A 710 -4.94 8.65 -3.92
CA GLU A 710 -5.09 7.74 -5.06
C GLU A 710 -5.74 6.41 -4.65
N TYR A 711 -5.16 5.73 -3.68
CA TYR A 711 -5.64 4.41 -3.24
C TYR A 711 -6.41 4.47 -1.94
N GLU A 712 -6.15 5.52 -1.13
CA GLU A 712 -6.80 5.78 0.14
C GLU A 712 -6.62 7.25 0.53
N SER A 713 -7.46 7.76 1.45
CA SER A 713 -7.36 9.14 1.91
C SER A 713 -6.05 9.39 2.65
N TYR A 714 -5.32 10.45 2.24
CA TYR A 714 -4.10 10.93 2.90
C TYR A 714 -2.96 9.89 2.95
N GLN A 715 -2.77 9.13 1.89
CA GLN A 715 -1.56 8.34 1.71
C GLN A 715 -0.35 9.28 1.54
N LEU A 716 0.81 8.95 2.11
CA LEU A 716 2.01 9.79 2.02
C LEU A 716 3.01 9.22 1.03
N SER A 717 3.35 10.03 0.04
CA SER A 717 4.30 9.68 -1.02
C SER A 717 5.49 10.63 -1.06
N PHE A 718 6.66 10.09 -1.37
CA PHE A 718 7.85 10.82 -1.76
C PHE A 718 8.00 10.80 -3.28
N ALA A 719 8.35 11.93 -3.89
CA ALA A 719 8.76 12.03 -5.28
C ALA A 719 10.04 12.84 -5.42
N ARG A 720 10.87 12.48 -6.42
CA ARG A 720 12.13 13.15 -6.76
C ARG A 720 12.15 13.47 -8.24
N PHE A 721 12.56 14.69 -8.61
CA PHE A 721 12.60 15.18 -9.99
C PHE A 721 13.66 16.28 -10.17
N SER A 722 14.05 16.52 -11.44
CA SER A 722 15.04 17.52 -11.78
C SER A 722 14.45 18.93 -11.98
N LEU A 723 15.27 19.96 -11.81
CA LEU A 723 14.92 21.33 -12.20
C LEU A 723 14.69 21.43 -13.73
N ASN A 724 15.47 20.70 -14.51
CA ASN A 724 15.33 20.67 -15.97
C ASN A 724 13.91 20.23 -16.39
N TRP A 725 13.41 19.14 -15.81
CA TRP A 725 12.03 18.71 -16.06
C TRP A 725 11.00 19.74 -15.55
N LEU A 726 11.20 20.28 -14.34
CA LEU A 726 10.29 21.25 -13.74
C LEU A 726 10.18 22.55 -14.55
N SER A 727 11.27 22.98 -15.17
CA SER A 727 11.36 24.22 -15.99
C SER A 727 11.07 24.01 -17.49
N ASN A 728 10.70 22.81 -17.92
CA ASN A 728 10.53 22.43 -19.34
C ASN A 728 11.83 22.53 -20.17
N GLY A 729 12.99 22.33 -19.55
CA GLY A 729 14.28 22.41 -20.19
C GLY A 729 14.92 23.80 -20.21
N ASP A 730 14.20 24.85 -19.71
CA ASP A 730 14.68 26.24 -19.74
C ASP A 730 15.70 26.56 -18.63
N ASP A 731 15.79 25.72 -17.62
CA ASP A 731 16.67 25.92 -16.46
C ASP A 731 17.18 24.59 -15.90
N GLN A 732 18.38 24.62 -15.32
CA GLN A 732 18.99 23.45 -14.72
C GLN A 732 19.81 23.80 -13.48
N TYR A 733 19.96 22.83 -12.59
CA TYR A 733 20.83 22.96 -11.44
C TYR A 733 22.29 22.87 -11.88
N LEU A 734 23.06 23.87 -11.53
CA LEU A 734 24.51 23.91 -11.72
C LEU A 734 25.15 24.05 -10.34
N ASP A 735 25.84 23.03 -9.88
CA ASP A 735 26.57 23.07 -8.63
C ASP A 735 27.73 24.09 -8.77
N PRO A 736 27.84 25.08 -7.88
CA PRO A 736 28.89 26.10 -7.98
C PRO A 736 30.31 25.53 -7.83
N ASP A 737 30.47 24.39 -7.21
CA ASP A 737 31.75 23.69 -7.03
C ASP A 737 32.15 22.87 -8.26
N ILE A 738 31.26 22.69 -9.21
CA ILE A 738 31.54 22.00 -10.47
C ILE A 738 32.10 22.99 -11.50
N ILE A 739 33.30 22.74 -11.96
CA ILE A 739 33.91 23.48 -13.07
C ILE A 739 33.30 22.99 -14.38
N VAL A 740 32.56 23.85 -15.06
CA VAL A 740 31.95 23.53 -16.37
C VAL A 740 33.04 23.08 -17.34
N GLY A 741 32.86 21.88 -17.90
CA GLY A 741 33.88 21.31 -18.83
C GLY A 741 34.94 20.44 -18.10
N ASP A 742 34.98 20.34 -16.79
CA ASP A 742 35.81 19.39 -16.05
C ASP A 742 35.10 18.05 -15.95
N ILE A 743 35.22 17.23 -17.00
CA ILE A 743 34.49 15.96 -17.07
C ILE A 743 35.23 14.79 -16.41
N ASN A 744 36.51 14.98 -16.11
CA ASN A 744 37.34 13.98 -15.40
C ASN A 744 37.51 14.27 -13.90
N PHE A 745 36.88 15.38 -13.41
CA PHE A 745 36.91 15.82 -12.01
C PHE A 745 38.31 16.06 -11.42
N ASP A 746 39.26 16.54 -12.26
CA ASP A 746 40.60 16.86 -11.79
C ASP A 746 40.73 18.32 -11.25
N GLY A 747 39.64 19.06 -11.22
CA GLY A 747 39.52 20.44 -10.72
C GLY A 747 39.94 21.47 -11.77
N LYS A 748 39.94 21.15 -13.06
CA LYS A 748 40.28 22.05 -14.15
C LYS A 748 39.62 21.63 -15.46
N ALA A 749 38.95 22.52 -16.15
CA ALA A 749 38.60 22.30 -17.53
C ALA A 749 39.86 22.46 -18.41
N ASN A 750 40.36 21.41 -19.03
CA ASN A 750 41.62 21.38 -19.75
C ASN A 750 41.59 20.40 -20.97
N ILE A 751 42.77 20.19 -21.61
CA ILE A 751 42.83 19.36 -22.80
C ILE A 751 42.48 17.88 -22.58
N SER A 752 42.57 17.39 -21.32
CA SER A 752 42.16 16.02 -20.96
C SER A 752 40.66 15.87 -21.04
N ASP A 753 39.92 16.91 -20.68
CA ASP A 753 38.45 16.93 -20.74
C ASP A 753 37.96 17.04 -22.17
N LEU A 754 38.64 17.84 -23.01
CA LEU A 754 38.35 17.86 -24.45
C LEU A 754 38.48 16.46 -25.07
N LEU A 755 39.54 15.72 -24.69
CA LEU A 755 39.73 14.35 -25.18
C LEU A 755 38.59 13.43 -24.69
N GLY A 756 38.15 13.57 -23.44
CA GLY A 756 36.99 12.86 -22.92
C GLY A 756 35.67 13.19 -23.63
N ILE A 757 35.42 14.45 -23.94
CA ILE A 757 34.25 14.86 -24.77
C ILE A 757 34.31 14.19 -26.14
N ILE A 758 35.50 14.16 -26.79
CA ILE A 758 35.67 13.49 -28.08
C ILE A 758 35.40 11.99 -27.98
N GLU A 759 35.79 11.36 -26.87
CA GLU A 759 35.55 9.92 -26.58
C GLU A 759 34.08 9.65 -26.46
N LEU A 760 33.35 10.43 -25.66
CA LEU A 760 31.87 10.36 -25.51
C LEU A 760 31.16 10.55 -26.87
N MET A 761 31.61 11.50 -27.70
CA MET A 761 31.09 11.69 -29.05
C MET A 761 31.28 10.46 -29.95
N LEU A 762 32.43 9.79 -29.87
CA LEU A 762 32.75 8.63 -30.70
C LEU A 762 31.93 7.40 -30.26
N ASP A 763 31.68 7.27 -28.99
CA ASP A 763 30.92 6.17 -28.41
C ASP A 763 29.40 6.43 -28.39
N ASN A 764 28.98 7.62 -28.80
CA ASN A 764 27.59 8.12 -28.78
C ASN A 764 27.00 8.05 -27.36
N GLU A 765 27.84 8.33 -26.35
CA GLU A 765 27.47 8.39 -24.95
C GLU A 765 27.15 9.82 -24.55
N TYR A 766 26.20 9.96 -23.62
CA TYR A 766 25.81 11.24 -23.06
C TYR A 766 26.36 11.40 -21.66
N LEU A 767 27.07 12.48 -21.40
CA LEU A 767 27.45 12.95 -20.09
C LEU A 767 27.04 14.42 -19.97
N TYR A 768 26.21 14.74 -19.01
CA TYR A 768 25.69 16.08 -18.74
C TYR A 768 26.78 17.17 -18.67
N LEU A 769 27.90 16.90 -18.01
CA LEU A 769 29.03 17.85 -17.90
C LEU A 769 29.77 18.09 -19.21
N ALA A 770 29.56 17.24 -20.20
CA ALA A 770 30.12 17.31 -21.51
C ALA A 770 29.19 18.00 -22.54
N ASP A 771 27.91 18.12 -22.23
CA ASP A 771 26.91 18.86 -23.00
C ASP A 771 26.95 20.34 -22.59
N LEU A 772 27.90 21.07 -23.18
CA LEU A 772 28.21 22.44 -22.76
C LEU A 772 27.24 23.49 -23.35
N ASN A 773 26.49 23.14 -24.37
CA ASN A 773 25.46 23.98 -24.96
C ASN A 773 24.03 23.62 -24.52
N ASN A 774 23.87 22.53 -23.69
CA ASN A 774 22.61 22.05 -23.16
C ASN A 774 21.55 21.68 -24.23
N ASP A 775 22.00 21.14 -25.36
CA ASP A 775 21.10 20.71 -26.43
C ASP A 775 20.65 19.23 -26.28
N GLY A 776 21.12 18.52 -25.24
CA GLY A 776 20.81 17.12 -24.95
C GLY A 776 21.67 16.12 -25.72
N ILE A 777 22.72 16.56 -26.40
CA ILE A 777 23.60 15.72 -27.20
C ILE A 777 25.04 16.17 -27.01
N VAL A 778 25.95 15.27 -26.67
CA VAL A 778 27.39 15.55 -26.66
C VAL A 778 27.94 15.45 -28.10
N ASN A 779 28.29 16.58 -28.68
CA ASN A 779 28.67 16.67 -30.09
C ASN A 779 29.82 17.66 -30.35
N LEU A 780 30.10 17.96 -31.62
CA LEU A 780 31.20 18.88 -32.02
C LEU A 780 31.03 20.30 -31.46
N SER A 781 29.80 20.76 -31.23
CA SER A 781 29.54 22.08 -30.64
C SER A 781 30.10 22.18 -29.23
N ASP A 782 29.95 21.14 -28.44
CA ASP A 782 30.47 21.06 -27.09
C ASP A 782 31.99 20.98 -27.06
N ALA A 783 32.56 20.20 -27.96
CA ALA A 783 34.02 20.16 -28.17
C ALA A 783 34.62 21.51 -28.56
N ILE A 784 33.87 22.37 -29.25
CA ILE A 784 34.29 23.74 -29.56
C ILE A 784 34.17 24.61 -28.30
N LEU A 785 33.07 24.53 -27.57
CA LEU A 785 32.85 25.30 -26.35
C LEU A 785 33.90 25.03 -25.28
N ILE A 786 34.30 23.77 -25.08
CA ILE A 786 35.37 23.49 -24.09
C ILE A 786 36.72 24.09 -24.55
N VAL A 787 37.00 24.19 -25.84
CA VAL A 787 38.20 24.88 -26.35
C VAL A 787 38.16 26.36 -26.00
N ASP A 788 36.98 27.01 -26.10
CA ASP A 788 36.80 28.41 -25.70
C ASP A 788 36.98 28.61 -24.20
N ILE A 789 36.46 27.70 -23.38
CA ILE A 789 36.71 27.69 -21.94
C ILE A 789 38.20 27.54 -21.62
N ILE A 790 38.89 26.56 -22.22
CA ILE A 790 40.33 26.31 -22.01
C ILE A 790 41.17 27.54 -22.42
N LEU A 791 40.79 28.22 -23.47
CA LEU A 791 41.51 29.41 -23.99
C LEU A 791 41.13 30.69 -23.25
N GLY A 792 40.09 30.67 -22.39
CA GLY A 792 39.59 31.88 -21.73
C GLY A 792 39.01 32.91 -22.71
N THR A 793 38.40 32.43 -23.78
CA THR A 793 37.81 33.26 -24.84
C THR A 793 36.31 33.44 -24.68
N ASP A 794 35.76 33.09 -23.53
CA ASP A 794 34.33 33.26 -23.21
C ASP A 794 33.89 34.71 -23.44
N THR A 795 32.93 34.89 -24.35
CA THR A 795 32.24 36.14 -24.63
C THR A 795 30.80 36.05 -24.12
#